data_dc5bb8e8db2696253f02b735c03cf809
#
_entry.id   dc5bb8e8db2696253f02b735c03cf809
#
_cell.length_a   1.000
_cell.length_b   1.000
_cell.length_c   1.000
_cell.angle_alpha   90.00
_cell.angle_beta   90.00
_cell.angle_gamma   90.00
#
_symmetry.space_group_name_H-M   'P 1'
#
loop_
_entity.id
_entity.type
_entity.pdbx_description
1 polymer ?
#
loop_
_entity_poly.entity_id
_entity_poly.type
_entity_poly.pdbx_seq_one_letter_code
_entity_poly.pdbx_strand_id
1 'polypeptide(L)'
;MRRPVIPLLIALISGITAGSLIDIPGTPVLVALLATFAGLLFSVVAGRKGFTVFCLLIALFLLGILNINFYLNPYCGRDNITLHAGKGKLTVEGLVCEPPRILHDKTNLVVNSSRIIKDGTSTPASGKILLSVKDSNNLFKYGNYIRAKVKLKEPHNFNNPGGFDYKRYLLYRNIRLRGYVSRPSDIVIMRESAGGYFRTRIERYRSLLRELIMENTHSPEGGILRALILGEKGGIPEEITDKFNRAGVSHILAISGLHVGIIAFISLIIIRTIMKSSGYLLLKFNIFKVSALFAVIPIISYAFIAGLRISTIRATIMILCFLIALLAGRGRDLLNILAFAAFAILIISPASLFDVSFQLSFMAVASIILITPTLSGIIPKAKEAGIFRKGITSIILFTMVSLSSMIGTYPLIALYFNRVSTIALLSNLFIIPIIGFAVLPIGMLLIITAPFAPIATALVQIVSFFIRISVSIVDFLSSLSFSSFHVTTPTIPEIIFYYLLIITASKLLDVWRSKEVLTNHISTAGTESCFLPAAVKQLGNLYRANRSRVLALFLGSILLFFAVDVIYLHIKTSGREYLEITFIDVGQGSSTLVKFPGGITMLVDGGGFYDRSFDLGKYVVAPYLWHEKIKGVDIMVLTHPDQDHVGGLPYIADNFETGEFWSNGCESKKESFRRLKKIIRRKAIHHKIVDKDTPKQTIGDASIRILNPIKSVTGSGLHFPDFDYNDNGVVMKITFGSISILLPADISKYAEAELVASGMDLNADILMAPHHGSRSSSSSSFLKAVRPEIVVVSCGPNNVFGFPTPDVLDRYAKAGISVLRTDKNGAVIIRTDGENIEIKGWKPEAADQDNSNSPSKSEDP
;
A
#
# COMPACT_ATOMS: atom_id res chain seq x y z
N MET A 1 -10.40 -25.82 -25.78
CA MET A 1 -10.01 -24.44 -25.35
C MET A 1 -8.56 -24.21 -25.68
N ARG A 2 -8.20 -23.10 -26.35
CA ARG A 2 -6.79 -22.78 -26.68
C ARG A 2 -5.91 -22.49 -25.42
N ARG A 3 -6.50 -22.10 -24.29
CA ARG A 3 -5.82 -21.75 -23.04
C ARG A 3 -6.61 -22.28 -21.82
N PRO A 4 -6.49 -23.54 -21.46
CA PRO A 4 -7.36 -24.20 -20.48
C PRO A 4 -7.17 -23.69 -19.04
N VAL A 5 -5.98 -23.17 -18.67
CA VAL A 5 -5.69 -22.75 -17.29
C VAL A 5 -6.37 -21.42 -16.93
N ILE A 6 -6.65 -20.54 -17.91
CA ILE A 6 -7.24 -19.22 -17.64
C ILE A 6 -8.63 -19.32 -16.99
N PRO A 7 -9.60 -20.10 -17.51
CA PRO A 7 -10.90 -20.25 -16.83
C PRO A 7 -10.78 -20.83 -15.41
N LEU A 8 -9.85 -21.77 -15.21
CA LEU A 8 -9.61 -22.38 -13.89
C LEU A 8 -9.08 -21.34 -12.89
N LEU A 9 -8.16 -20.49 -13.35
CA LEU A 9 -7.62 -19.39 -12.55
C LEU A 9 -8.71 -18.36 -12.19
N ILE A 10 -9.57 -18.00 -13.15
CA ILE A 10 -10.68 -17.06 -12.92
C ILE A 10 -11.64 -17.64 -11.87
N ALA A 11 -12.02 -18.90 -11.96
CA ALA A 11 -12.88 -19.55 -10.98
C ALA A 11 -12.27 -19.52 -9.57
N LEU A 12 -10.96 -19.84 -9.46
CA LEU A 12 -10.24 -19.80 -8.19
C LEU A 12 -10.17 -18.36 -7.61
N ILE A 13 -9.83 -17.36 -8.43
CA ILE A 13 -9.79 -15.95 -8.03
C ILE A 13 -11.16 -15.48 -7.55
N SER A 14 -12.24 -15.81 -8.29
CA SER A 14 -13.60 -15.43 -7.92
C SER A 14 -14.00 -16.05 -6.58
N GLY A 15 -13.62 -17.31 -6.33
CA GLY A 15 -13.86 -17.98 -5.05
C GLY A 15 -13.10 -17.34 -3.89
N ILE A 16 -11.80 -17.05 -4.07
CA ILE A 16 -10.96 -16.36 -3.06
C ILE A 16 -11.56 -14.98 -2.75
N THR A 17 -11.98 -14.24 -3.77
CA THR A 17 -12.57 -12.91 -3.59
C THR A 17 -13.90 -13.00 -2.85
N ALA A 18 -14.79 -13.89 -3.24
CA ALA A 18 -16.09 -14.10 -2.57
C ALA A 18 -15.91 -14.48 -1.09
N GLY A 19 -15.05 -15.45 -0.78
CA GLY A 19 -14.76 -15.86 0.59
C GLY A 19 -14.03 -14.81 1.42
N SER A 20 -13.42 -13.80 0.77
CA SER A 20 -12.78 -12.68 1.47
C SER A 20 -13.73 -11.52 1.79
N LEU A 21 -14.84 -11.41 1.06
CA LEU A 21 -15.83 -10.33 1.21
C LEU A 21 -17.02 -10.76 2.07
N ILE A 22 -17.37 -12.05 2.03
CA ILE A 22 -18.56 -12.61 2.71
C ILE A 22 -18.05 -13.64 3.72
N ASP A 23 -18.49 -13.52 4.96
CA ASP A 23 -18.19 -14.54 5.99
C ASP A 23 -19.10 -15.76 5.75
N ILE A 24 -18.61 -16.73 4.99
CA ILE A 24 -19.32 -17.95 4.64
C ILE A 24 -18.84 -19.08 5.56
N PRO A 25 -19.73 -19.72 6.33
CA PRO A 25 -19.34 -20.85 7.17
C PRO A 25 -18.64 -21.96 6.36
N GLY A 26 -17.52 -22.48 6.88
CA GLY A 26 -16.71 -23.47 6.15
C GLY A 26 -17.42 -24.80 5.92
N THR A 27 -18.30 -25.23 6.84
CA THR A 27 -18.99 -26.54 6.78
C THR A 27 -19.89 -26.69 5.55
N PRO A 28 -20.83 -25.75 5.24
CA PRO A 28 -21.63 -25.82 4.01
C PRO A 28 -20.77 -25.80 2.74
N VAL A 29 -19.69 -25.01 2.72
CA VAL A 29 -18.77 -24.94 1.57
C VAL A 29 -18.07 -26.27 1.35
N LEU A 30 -17.66 -26.95 2.43
CA LEU A 30 -17.03 -28.26 2.35
C LEU A 30 -18.00 -29.31 1.80
N VAL A 31 -19.24 -29.31 2.29
CA VAL A 31 -20.28 -30.23 1.81
C VAL A 31 -20.56 -30.01 0.31
N ALA A 32 -20.70 -28.75 -0.12
CA ALA A 32 -20.88 -28.39 -1.53
C ALA A 32 -19.66 -28.81 -2.38
N LEU A 33 -18.44 -28.67 -1.86
CA LEU A 33 -17.22 -29.11 -2.55
C LEU A 33 -17.20 -30.63 -2.72
N LEU A 34 -17.55 -31.40 -1.70
CA LEU A 34 -17.64 -32.87 -1.76
C LEU A 34 -18.71 -33.33 -2.76
N ALA A 35 -19.89 -32.71 -2.74
CA ALA A 35 -20.98 -33.00 -3.72
C ALA A 35 -20.53 -32.68 -5.16
N THR A 36 -19.82 -31.54 -5.35
CA THR A 36 -19.30 -31.16 -6.67
C THR A 36 -18.22 -32.13 -7.14
N PHE A 37 -17.37 -32.64 -6.21
CA PHE A 37 -16.36 -33.63 -6.53
C PHE A 37 -16.98 -34.98 -6.93
N ALA A 38 -18.04 -35.40 -6.25
CA ALA A 38 -18.84 -36.59 -6.66
C ALA A 38 -19.44 -36.41 -8.05
N GLY A 39 -20.01 -35.25 -8.35
CA GLY A 39 -20.49 -34.87 -9.68
C GLY A 39 -19.39 -34.86 -10.76
N LEU A 40 -18.18 -34.41 -10.39
CA LEU A 40 -17.01 -34.47 -11.27
C LEU A 40 -16.62 -35.91 -11.62
N LEU A 41 -16.53 -36.79 -10.63
CA LEU A 41 -16.24 -38.21 -10.84
C LEU A 41 -17.29 -38.89 -11.74
N PHE A 42 -18.57 -38.66 -11.43
CA PHE A 42 -19.68 -39.16 -12.26
C PHE A 42 -19.57 -38.67 -13.71
N SER A 43 -19.30 -37.38 -13.90
CA SER A 43 -19.19 -36.78 -15.24
C SER A 43 -18.03 -37.32 -16.07
N VAL A 44 -16.88 -37.63 -15.42
CA VAL A 44 -15.72 -38.24 -16.06
C VAL A 44 -16.05 -39.65 -16.48
N VAL A 45 -16.68 -40.48 -15.62
CA VAL A 45 -17.08 -41.84 -15.92
C VAL A 45 -18.15 -41.85 -17.04
N ALA A 46 -19.12 -40.92 -16.98
CA ALA A 46 -20.19 -40.79 -17.99
C ALA A 46 -19.70 -40.12 -19.32
N GLY A 47 -18.45 -39.78 -19.47
CA GLY A 47 -17.88 -39.17 -20.67
C GLY A 47 -18.44 -37.77 -21.04
N ARG A 48 -19.11 -37.07 -20.09
CA ARG A 48 -19.80 -35.78 -20.33
C ARG A 48 -18.83 -34.60 -20.20
N LYS A 49 -17.98 -34.35 -21.19
CA LYS A 49 -16.91 -33.33 -21.19
C LYS A 49 -17.36 -31.91 -20.74
N GLY A 50 -18.52 -31.44 -21.18
CA GLY A 50 -19.03 -30.11 -20.81
C GLY A 50 -19.34 -30.00 -19.30
N PHE A 51 -20.02 -31.02 -18.77
CA PHE A 51 -20.40 -31.12 -17.37
C PHE A 51 -19.15 -31.30 -16.46
N THR A 52 -18.13 -32.03 -16.93
CA THR A 52 -16.83 -32.18 -16.27
C THR A 52 -16.14 -30.83 -16.08
N VAL A 53 -16.12 -30.00 -17.13
CA VAL A 53 -15.53 -28.62 -17.04
C VAL A 53 -16.35 -27.76 -16.08
N PHE A 54 -17.68 -27.83 -16.11
CA PHE A 54 -18.57 -27.08 -15.22
C PHE A 54 -18.33 -27.46 -13.74
N CYS A 55 -18.32 -28.75 -13.42
CA CYS A 55 -18.02 -29.23 -12.06
C CYS A 55 -16.63 -28.82 -11.60
N LEU A 56 -15.61 -28.86 -12.47
CA LEU A 56 -14.26 -28.44 -12.15
C LEU A 56 -14.18 -26.93 -11.81
N LEU A 57 -14.88 -26.08 -12.55
CA LEU A 57 -14.93 -24.64 -12.28
C LEU A 57 -15.59 -24.34 -10.93
N ILE A 58 -16.72 -25.02 -10.62
CA ILE A 58 -17.40 -24.86 -9.33
C ILE A 58 -16.52 -25.39 -8.20
N ALA A 59 -15.87 -26.54 -8.36
CA ALA A 59 -14.98 -27.09 -7.34
C ALA A 59 -13.83 -26.13 -7.02
N LEU A 60 -13.23 -25.49 -8.04
CA LEU A 60 -12.16 -24.49 -7.84
C LEU A 60 -12.68 -23.21 -7.20
N PHE A 61 -13.88 -22.77 -7.53
CA PHE A 61 -14.52 -21.62 -6.87
C PHE A 61 -14.74 -21.91 -5.38
N LEU A 62 -15.33 -23.06 -5.03
CA LEU A 62 -15.56 -23.47 -3.65
C LEU A 62 -14.24 -23.70 -2.89
N LEU A 63 -13.24 -24.29 -3.55
CA LEU A 63 -11.89 -24.43 -3.00
C LEU A 63 -11.28 -23.07 -2.69
N GLY A 64 -11.48 -22.07 -3.56
CA GLY A 64 -11.04 -20.69 -3.33
C GLY A 64 -11.64 -20.08 -2.06
N ILE A 65 -12.96 -20.25 -1.87
CA ILE A 65 -13.66 -19.78 -0.66
C ILE A 65 -13.08 -20.48 0.58
N LEU A 66 -12.98 -21.81 0.54
CA LEU A 66 -12.51 -22.59 1.68
C LEU A 66 -11.07 -22.24 2.06
N ASN A 67 -10.20 -22.11 1.06
CA ASN A 67 -8.78 -21.85 1.27
C ASN A 67 -8.55 -20.47 1.92
N ILE A 68 -9.26 -19.42 1.48
CA ILE A 68 -9.12 -18.09 2.10
C ILE A 68 -9.72 -18.05 3.49
N ASN A 69 -10.82 -18.80 3.75
CA ASN A 69 -11.44 -18.86 5.08
C ASN A 69 -10.51 -19.45 6.13
N PHE A 70 -9.67 -20.45 5.77
CA PHE A 70 -8.62 -20.96 6.68
C PHE A 70 -7.59 -19.90 7.07
N TYR A 71 -7.32 -18.92 6.20
CA TYR A 71 -6.45 -17.78 6.53
C TYR A 71 -7.13 -16.76 7.42
N LEU A 72 -8.41 -16.46 7.14
CA LEU A 72 -9.16 -15.45 7.87
C LEU A 72 -9.60 -15.96 9.25
N ASN A 73 -10.13 -17.19 9.30
CA ASN A 73 -10.71 -17.81 10.48
C ASN A 73 -10.04 -19.17 10.78
N PRO A 74 -8.72 -19.23 11.09
CA PRO A 74 -8.12 -20.50 11.45
C PRO A 74 -8.69 -20.98 12.77
N TYR A 75 -8.80 -22.30 12.88
CA TYR A 75 -9.21 -22.96 14.12
C TYR A 75 -8.34 -22.50 15.28
N CYS A 76 -8.94 -21.86 16.28
CA CYS A 76 -8.27 -21.39 17.47
C CYS A 76 -8.29 -22.49 18.52
N GLY A 77 -7.21 -23.28 18.61
CA GLY A 77 -6.99 -24.19 19.75
C GLY A 77 -6.89 -23.44 21.08
N ARG A 78 -7.02 -24.16 22.19
CA ARG A 78 -6.93 -23.60 23.56
C ARG A 78 -5.58 -22.91 23.86
N ASP A 79 -4.55 -23.18 23.06
CA ASP A 79 -3.20 -22.63 23.13
C ASP A 79 -2.96 -21.42 22.23
N ASN A 80 -4.01 -20.87 21.62
CA ASN A 80 -3.85 -19.74 20.71
C ASN A 80 -3.42 -18.47 21.45
N ILE A 81 -2.36 -17.81 20.95
CA ILE A 81 -1.80 -16.59 21.54
C ILE A 81 -2.81 -15.42 21.58
N THR A 82 -3.81 -15.40 20.71
CA THR A 82 -4.84 -14.35 20.67
C THR A 82 -5.65 -14.26 21.95
N LEU A 83 -5.80 -15.36 22.68
CA LEU A 83 -6.50 -15.40 23.97
C LEU A 83 -5.83 -14.54 25.06
N HIS A 84 -4.59 -14.08 24.81
CA HIS A 84 -3.80 -13.27 25.74
C HIS A 84 -3.73 -11.79 25.33
N ALA A 85 -4.49 -11.36 24.32
CA ALA A 85 -4.57 -9.97 23.92
C ALA A 85 -5.16 -9.10 25.05
N GLY A 86 -4.54 -7.95 25.31
CA GLY A 86 -5.03 -7.00 26.30
C GLY A 86 -4.82 -7.37 27.79
N LYS A 87 -4.34 -8.58 28.11
CA LYS A 87 -4.22 -9.11 29.48
C LYS A 87 -3.02 -8.54 30.29
N GLY A 88 -2.58 -7.31 30.02
CA GLY A 88 -1.48 -6.69 30.75
C GLY A 88 -0.08 -7.08 30.20
N LYS A 89 0.94 -6.86 31.05
CA LYS A 89 2.32 -7.29 30.73
C LYS A 89 2.46 -8.79 30.99
N LEU A 90 2.99 -9.52 30.05
CA LEU A 90 3.28 -10.96 30.12
C LEU A 90 4.65 -11.25 29.53
N THR A 91 5.19 -12.39 29.82
CA THR A 91 6.45 -12.84 29.23
C THR A 91 6.16 -13.87 28.15
N VAL A 92 6.61 -13.61 26.92
CA VAL A 92 6.46 -14.51 25.75
C VAL A 92 7.78 -15.18 25.46
N GLU A 93 7.76 -16.50 25.27
CA GLU A 93 8.88 -17.26 24.70
C GLU A 93 8.56 -17.72 23.30
N GLY A 94 9.56 -17.63 22.40
CA GLY A 94 9.36 -18.06 21.03
C GLY A 94 10.60 -17.91 20.16
N LEU A 95 10.47 -18.43 18.94
CA LEU A 95 11.52 -18.43 17.93
C LEU A 95 11.37 -17.25 16.98
N VAL A 96 12.43 -16.48 16.76
CA VAL A 96 12.50 -15.48 15.68
C VAL A 96 12.48 -16.21 14.33
N CYS A 97 11.33 -16.26 13.69
CA CYS A 97 11.07 -17.10 12.52
C CYS A 97 11.26 -16.40 11.16
N GLU A 98 11.45 -15.08 11.15
CA GLU A 98 11.83 -14.30 9.98
C GLU A 98 13.08 -13.46 10.29
N PRO A 99 13.90 -13.10 9.28
CA PRO A 99 15.01 -12.17 9.49
C PRO A 99 14.51 -10.84 10.05
N PRO A 100 15.16 -10.30 11.11
CA PRO A 100 14.80 -9.02 11.70
C PRO A 100 14.76 -7.89 10.66
N ARG A 101 13.75 -7.02 10.76
CA ARG A 101 13.63 -5.85 9.90
C ARG A 101 14.06 -4.62 10.67
N ILE A 102 15.25 -4.13 10.34
CA ILE A 102 15.82 -2.93 10.96
C ILE A 102 15.18 -1.72 10.27
N LEU A 103 14.55 -0.87 11.05
CA LEU A 103 14.07 0.46 10.70
C LEU A 103 14.97 1.50 11.37
N HIS A 104 14.75 2.79 11.10
CA HIS A 104 15.64 3.84 11.56
C HIS A 104 15.81 3.87 13.10
N ASP A 105 14.73 3.65 13.84
CA ASP A 105 14.64 3.77 15.30
C ASP A 105 14.21 2.49 16.02
N LYS A 106 13.87 1.44 15.26
CA LYS A 106 13.36 0.19 15.81
C LYS A 106 13.65 -1.01 14.93
N THR A 107 13.66 -2.19 15.54
CA THR A 107 13.75 -3.47 14.84
C THR A 107 12.45 -4.25 15.03
N ASN A 108 11.87 -4.69 13.93
CA ASN A 108 10.71 -5.53 13.92
C ASN A 108 11.09 -7.01 13.84
N LEU A 109 10.65 -7.80 14.83
CA LEU A 109 10.87 -9.24 14.96
C LEU A 109 9.55 -9.98 14.76
N VAL A 110 9.52 -10.95 13.86
CA VAL A 110 8.40 -11.89 13.77
C VAL A 110 8.76 -13.11 14.59
N VAL A 111 8.02 -13.33 15.67
CA VAL A 111 8.28 -14.40 16.64
C VAL A 111 7.14 -15.41 16.58
N ASN A 112 7.49 -16.68 16.40
CA ASN A 112 6.55 -17.79 16.56
C ASN A 112 6.55 -18.19 18.03
N SER A 113 5.48 -17.85 18.75
CA SER A 113 5.35 -18.12 20.19
C SER A 113 5.24 -19.62 20.45
N SER A 114 5.79 -20.05 21.57
CA SER A 114 5.71 -21.43 22.08
C SER A 114 5.15 -21.50 23.49
N ARG A 115 5.41 -20.45 24.30
CA ARG A 115 4.93 -20.37 25.70
C ARG A 115 4.66 -18.93 26.10
N ILE A 116 3.71 -18.78 27.04
CA ILE A 116 3.47 -17.55 27.78
C ILE A 116 3.65 -17.83 29.26
N ILE A 117 4.32 -16.90 29.96
CA ILE A 117 4.48 -16.92 31.41
C ILE A 117 3.76 -15.69 31.96
N LYS A 118 2.76 -15.94 32.82
CA LYS A 118 2.00 -14.89 33.53
C LYS A 118 1.89 -15.28 34.99
N ASP A 119 2.25 -14.39 35.89
CA ASP A 119 2.14 -14.57 37.34
C ASP A 119 2.78 -15.90 37.83
N GLY A 120 3.95 -16.24 37.25
CA GLY A 120 4.69 -17.48 37.55
C GLY A 120 4.16 -18.74 36.84
N THR A 121 2.99 -18.71 36.25
CA THR A 121 2.39 -19.85 35.55
C THR A 121 2.78 -19.84 34.07
N SER A 122 3.33 -20.99 33.59
CA SER A 122 3.73 -21.21 32.20
C SER A 122 2.65 -21.97 31.44
N THR A 123 2.13 -21.41 30.40
CA THR A 123 1.12 -22.03 29.52
C THR A 123 1.63 -22.14 28.07
N PRO A 124 1.33 -23.24 27.34
CA PRO A 124 1.63 -23.32 25.92
C PRO A 124 0.90 -22.20 25.17
N ALA A 125 1.57 -21.60 24.18
CA ALA A 125 0.94 -20.58 23.34
C ALA A 125 1.47 -20.65 21.92
N SER A 126 0.59 -20.84 20.94
CA SER A 126 0.94 -20.96 19.53
C SER A 126 0.42 -19.76 18.72
N GLY A 127 1.27 -19.28 17.82
CA GLY A 127 0.94 -18.20 16.88
C GLY A 127 2.08 -17.22 16.64
N LYS A 128 2.01 -16.52 15.51
CA LYS A 128 3.01 -15.49 15.16
C LYS A 128 2.61 -14.16 15.75
N ILE A 129 3.59 -13.48 16.34
CA ILE A 129 3.48 -12.12 16.86
C ILE A 129 4.53 -11.21 16.22
N LEU A 130 4.21 -9.93 16.10
CA LEU A 130 5.14 -8.89 15.66
C LEU A 130 5.62 -8.10 16.87
N LEU A 131 6.90 -8.22 17.22
CA LEU A 131 7.53 -7.42 18.26
C LEU A 131 8.30 -6.27 17.63
N SER A 132 7.98 -5.03 18.03
CA SER A 132 8.76 -3.84 17.67
C SER A 132 9.63 -3.45 18.85
N VAL A 133 10.95 -3.55 18.68
CA VAL A 133 11.95 -3.28 19.71
C VAL A 133 12.67 -1.99 19.39
N LYS A 134 12.62 -1.01 20.29
CA LYS A 134 13.29 0.27 20.14
C LYS A 134 14.80 0.12 20.30
N ASP A 135 15.60 0.88 19.54
CA ASP A 135 17.06 1.02 19.67
C ASP A 135 17.85 -0.32 19.73
N SER A 136 17.42 -1.34 18.97
CA SER A 136 18.00 -2.69 19.02
C SER A 136 18.83 -3.06 17.79
N ASN A 137 19.71 -2.17 17.34
CA ASN A 137 20.54 -2.36 16.15
C ASN A 137 21.31 -3.69 16.17
N ASN A 138 21.02 -4.58 15.20
CA ASN A 138 21.70 -5.87 14.94
C ASN A 138 21.79 -6.87 16.11
N LEU A 139 21.12 -6.65 17.24
CA LEU A 139 21.17 -7.55 18.39
C LEU A 139 20.52 -8.90 18.13
N PHE A 140 19.48 -8.94 17.30
CA PHE A 140 18.69 -10.15 17.09
C PHE A 140 18.95 -10.74 15.70
N LYS A 141 18.95 -12.08 15.64
CA LYS A 141 19.15 -12.84 14.39
C LYS A 141 18.01 -13.83 14.18
N TYR A 142 17.81 -14.27 12.94
CA TYR A 142 16.93 -15.40 12.64
C TYR A 142 17.40 -16.63 13.44
N GLY A 143 16.44 -17.38 13.99
CA GLY A 143 16.74 -18.57 14.77
C GLY A 143 17.11 -18.32 16.24
N ASN A 144 17.10 -17.06 16.70
CA ASN A 144 17.17 -16.80 18.14
C ASN A 144 15.88 -17.26 18.81
N TYR A 145 16.00 -18.09 19.86
CA TYR A 145 14.89 -18.38 20.75
C TYR A 145 14.94 -17.36 21.89
N ILE A 146 13.91 -16.52 21.96
CA ILE A 146 13.90 -15.37 22.86
C ILE A 146 12.83 -15.49 23.94
N ARG A 147 13.07 -14.83 25.07
CA ARG A 147 12.11 -14.54 26.13
C ARG A 147 11.93 -13.02 26.19
N ALA A 148 10.73 -12.52 25.97
CA ALA A 148 10.43 -11.09 25.91
C ALA A 148 9.31 -10.71 26.87
N LYS A 149 9.53 -9.68 27.71
CA LYS A 149 8.47 -9.10 28.56
C LYS A 149 7.74 -8.03 27.77
N VAL A 150 6.45 -8.26 27.47
CA VAL A 150 5.70 -7.42 26.54
C VAL A 150 4.21 -7.37 26.85
N LYS A 151 3.54 -6.26 26.50
CA LYS A 151 2.09 -6.15 26.44
C LYS A 151 1.64 -6.43 25.01
N LEU A 152 0.87 -7.50 24.81
CA LEU A 152 0.33 -7.86 23.50
C LEU A 152 -0.99 -7.14 23.25
N LYS A 153 -1.12 -6.57 22.04
CA LYS A 153 -2.33 -5.89 21.57
C LYS A 153 -2.70 -6.41 20.18
N GLU A 154 -3.97 -6.36 19.85
CA GLU A 154 -4.40 -6.53 18.45
C GLU A 154 -3.87 -5.41 17.58
N PRO A 155 -3.56 -5.67 16.30
CA PRO A 155 -3.30 -4.63 15.33
C PRO A 155 -4.52 -3.72 15.19
N HIS A 156 -4.26 -2.41 15.11
CA HIS A 156 -5.30 -1.41 14.93
C HIS A 156 -5.20 -0.77 13.54
N ASN A 157 -6.34 -0.48 12.93
CA ASN A 157 -6.46 0.30 11.71
C ASN A 157 -6.80 1.75 12.05
N PHE A 158 -6.38 2.68 11.19
CA PHE A 158 -7.04 3.97 11.06
C PHE A 158 -8.26 3.75 10.17
N ASN A 159 -9.44 3.80 10.78
CA ASN A 159 -10.67 3.45 10.09
C ASN A 159 -11.23 4.66 9.33
N ASN A 160 -10.56 5.01 8.21
CA ASN A 160 -10.97 6.07 7.30
C ASN A 160 -11.32 5.50 5.94
N PRO A 161 -12.23 6.14 5.17
CA PRO A 161 -12.42 5.84 3.76
C PRO A 161 -11.08 5.86 2.99
N GLY A 162 -10.83 4.84 2.17
CA GLY A 162 -9.56 4.72 1.43
C GLY A 162 -8.32 4.41 2.27
N GLY A 163 -8.47 4.22 3.58
CA GLY A 163 -7.38 3.91 4.50
C GLY A 163 -6.78 2.51 4.27
N PHE A 164 -5.50 2.34 4.64
CA PHE A 164 -4.82 1.06 4.54
C PHE A 164 -5.26 0.10 5.65
N ASP A 165 -5.75 -1.07 5.30
CA ASP A 165 -6.14 -2.11 6.25
C ASP A 165 -4.92 -2.88 6.79
N TYR A 166 -4.29 -2.32 7.83
CA TYR A 166 -3.10 -2.89 8.47
C TYR A 166 -3.40 -4.19 9.22
N LYS A 167 -4.61 -4.31 9.84
CA LYS A 167 -5.05 -5.53 10.53
C LYS A 167 -5.13 -6.70 9.54
N ARG A 168 -5.76 -6.49 8.39
CA ARG A 168 -5.90 -7.49 7.33
C ARG A 168 -4.55 -7.83 6.68
N TYR A 169 -3.69 -6.83 6.48
CA TYR A 169 -2.32 -7.04 5.97
C TYR A 169 -1.48 -7.96 6.88
N LEU A 170 -1.56 -7.79 8.21
CA LEU A 170 -0.86 -8.67 9.16
C LEU A 170 -1.51 -10.06 9.23
N LEU A 171 -2.85 -10.12 9.18
CA LEU A 171 -3.60 -11.37 9.15
C LEU A 171 -3.19 -12.26 7.96
N TYR A 172 -3.02 -11.67 6.78
CA TYR A 172 -2.52 -12.37 5.59
C TYR A 172 -1.09 -12.91 5.73
N ARG A 173 -0.35 -12.45 6.73
CA ARG A 173 0.97 -12.97 7.13
C ARG A 173 0.90 -13.92 8.32
N ASN A 174 -0.31 -14.27 8.73
CA ASN A 174 -0.58 -15.08 9.93
C ASN A 174 -0.04 -14.43 11.21
N ILE A 175 0.02 -13.10 11.27
CA ILE A 175 0.42 -12.31 12.44
C ILE A 175 -0.85 -11.69 13.03
N ARG A 176 -1.21 -12.07 14.24
CA ARG A 176 -2.47 -11.68 14.87
C ARG A 176 -2.30 -10.67 16.00
N LEU A 177 -1.17 -10.68 16.67
CA LEU A 177 -0.87 -9.77 17.75
C LEU A 177 0.43 -9.02 17.48
N ARG A 178 0.52 -7.83 18.05
CA ARG A 178 1.73 -7.03 18.08
C ARG A 178 2.09 -6.66 19.51
N GLY A 179 3.40 -6.49 19.75
CA GLY A 179 3.92 -6.01 21.00
C GLY A 179 4.98 -4.95 20.78
N TYR A 180 5.07 -4.00 21.71
CA TYR A 180 6.12 -3.00 21.73
C TYR A 180 7.04 -3.24 22.92
N VAL A 181 8.33 -3.25 22.66
CA VAL A 181 9.39 -3.44 23.68
C VAL A 181 10.23 -2.19 23.70
N SER A 182 10.18 -1.46 24.82
CA SER A 182 10.82 -0.14 24.95
C SER A 182 12.33 -0.23 25.09
N ARG A 183 12.87 -1.31 25.62
CA ARG A 183 14.29 -1.52 25.85
C ARG A 183 14.73 -2.89 25.33
N PRO A 184 15.84 -2.99 24.60
CA PRO A 184 16.37 -4.29 24.18
C PRO A 184 16.66 -5.24 25.36
N SER A 185 16.99 -4.72 26.54
CA SER A 185 17.22 -5.48 27.78
C SER A 185 15.99 -6.25 28.30
N ASP A 186 14.77 -5.87 27.86
CA ASP A 186 13.54 -6.61 28.18
C ASP A 186 13.40 -7.92 27.36
N ILE A 187 14.37 -8.19 26.48
CA ILE A 187 14.45 -9.42 25.69
C ILE A 187 15.73 -10.17 26.02
N VAL A 188 15.58 -11.43 26.40
CA VAL A 188 16.72 -12.34 26.67
C VAL A 188 16.79 -13.38 25.56
N ILE A 189 17.98 -13.55 24.96
CA ILE A 189 18.23 -14.63 24.01
C ILE A 189 18.56 -15.89 24.83
N MET A 190 17.64 -16.85 24.79
CA MET A 190 17.76 -18.13 25.56
C MET A 190 18.61 -19.14 24.80
N ARG A 191 18.52 -19.18 23.48
CA ARG A 191 19.32 -20.03 22.60
C ARG A 191 19.56 -19.30 21.26
N GLU A 192 20.78 -19.42 20.78
CA GLU A 192 21.13 -19.02 19.42
C GLU A 192 20.93 -20.21 18.46
N SER A 193 20.63 -19.90 17.19
CA SER A 193 20.54 -20.90 16.12
C SER A 193 19.55 -22.07 16.37
N ALA A 194 18.47 -21.81 17.11
CA ALA A 194 17.39 -22.78 17.35
C ALA A 194 16.51 -23.00 16.09
N GLY A 195 16.80 -22.36 14.96
CA GLY A 195 16.14 -22.54 13.67
C GLY A 195 16.58 -23.81 12.94
N GLY A 196 15.95 -24.13 11.82
CA GLY A 196 16.33 -25.26 10.98
C GLY A 196 17.77 -25.15 10.47
N TYR A 197 18.52 -26.25 10.50
CA TYR A 197 19.96 -26.33 10.16
C TYR A 197 20.31 -25.66 8.83
N PHE A 198 19.59 -26.00 7.75
CA PHE A 198 19.84 -25.45 6.40
C PHE A 198 19.64 -23.93 6.35
N ARG A 199 18.55 -23.43 6.94
CA ARG A 199 18.25 -22.01 6.97
C ARG A 199 19.26 -21.22 7.82
N THR A 200 19.71 -21.81 8.92
CA THR A 200 20.75 -21.19 9.77
C THR A 200 22.08 -21.04 9.01
N ARG A 201 22.46 -22.05 8.18
CA ARG A 201 23.67 -21.96 7.33
C ARG A 201 23.55 -20.83 6.30
N ILE A 202 22.39 -20.72 5.66
CA ILE A 202 22.14 -19.65 4.69
C ILE A 202 22.20 -18.28 5.39
N GLU A 203 21.57 -18.12 6.56
CA GLU A 203 21.59 -16.85 7.29
C GLU A 203 23.00 -16.47 7.79
N ARG A 204 23.85 -17.42 8.14
CA ARG A 204 25.28 -17.16 8.42
C ARG A 204 25.99 -16.61 7.18
N TYR A 205 25.75 -17.22 6.01
CA TYR A 205 26.31 -16.74 4.76
C TYR A 205 25.79 -15.34 4.37
N ARG A 206 24.53 -15.08 4.60
CA ARG A 206 23.93 -13.74 4.42
C ARG A 206 24.54 -12.71 5.37
N SER A 207 24.86 -13.11 6.62
CA SER A 207 25.53 -12.22 7.58
C SER A 207 26.93 -11.85 7.09
N LEU A 208 27.70 -12.85 6.60
CA LEU A 208 29.02 -12.59 6.00
C LEU A 208 28.94 -11.57 4.84
N LEU A 209 28.01 -11.76 3.91
CA LEU A 209 27.79 -10.81 2.80
C LEU A 209 27.37 -9.42 3.31
N ARG A 210 26.53 -9.36 4.34
CA ARG A 210 26.07 -8.10 4.93
C ARG A 210 27.24 -7.34 5.57
N GLU A 211 28.06 -8.00 6.36
CA GLU A 211 29.24 -7.45 7.01
C GLU A 211 30.24 -6.95 5.97
N LEU A 212 30.57 -7.78 4.98
CA LEU A 212 31.45 -7.41 3.87
C LEU A 212 30.98 -6.13 3.14
N ILE A 213 29.67 -6.03 2.85
CA ILE A 213 29.13 -4.85 2.19
C ILE A 213 29.20 -3.63 3.12
N MET A 214 28.83 -3.79 4.40
CA MET A 214 28.83 -2.67 5.36
C MET A 214 30.20 -2.11 5.64
N GLU A 215 31.22 -2.95 5.72
CA GLU A 215 32.61 -2.55 5.96
C GLU A 215 33.23 -1.82 4.76
N ASN A 216 32.79 -2.13 3.54
CA ASN A 216 33.40 -1.65 2.31
C ASN A 216 32.57 -0.61 1.56
N THR A 217 31.41 -0.17 2.10
CA THR A 217 30.55 0.82 1.45
C THR A 217 29.99 1.84 2.43
N HIS A 218 29.65 3.02 1.89
CA HIS A 218 28.92 4.07 2.61
C HIS A 218 27.42 4.07 2.25
N SER A 219 26.63 4.88 2.95
CA SER A 219 25.24 5.17 2.56
C SER A 219 25.25 6.20 1.41
N PRO A 220 24.37 6.06 0.37
CA PRO A 220 23.29 5.08 0.24
C PRO A 220 23.68 3.79 -0.49
N GLU A 221 24.89 3.68 -1.07
CA GLU A 221 25.29 2.59 -1.98
C GLU A 221 25.20 1.23 -1.29
N GLY A 222 25.71 1.11 -0.05
CA GLY A 222 25.63 -0.14 0.71
C GLY A 222 24.21 -0.56 1.04
N GLY A 223 23.32 0.40 1.29
CA GLY A 223 21.89 0.13 1.47
C GLY A 223 21.24 -0.46 0.23
N ILE A 224 21.52 0.13 -0.93
CA ILE A 224 20.99 -0.32 -2.24
C ILE A 224 21.56 -1.69 -2.60
N LEU A 225 22.88 -1.91 -2.41
CA LEU A 225 23.51 -3.19 -2.69
C LEU A 225 22.92 -4.33 -1.86
N ARG A 226 22.72 -4.10 -0.54
CA ARG A 226 22.03 -5.06 0.34
C ARG A 226 20.60 -5.32 -0.10
N ALA A 227 19.88 -4.30 -0.56
CA ALA A 227 18.52 -4.47 -1.06
C ALA A 227 18.47 -5.34 -2.32
N LEU A 228 19.46 -5.20 -3.23
CA LEU A 228 19.53 -5.95 -4.49
C LEU A 228 20.03 -7.39 -4.31
N ILE A 229 20.98 -7.65 -3.42
CA ILE A 229 21.58 -8.98 -3.22
C ILE A 229 20.85 -9.76 -2.13
N LEU A 230 20.66 -9.13 -0.94
CA LEU A 230 20.10 -9.78 0.24
C LEU A 230 18.59 -9.54 0.42
N GLY A 231 18.01 -8.64 -0.39
CA GLY A 231 16.64 -8.23 -0.24
C GLY A 231 16.36 -7.31 0.97
N GLU A 232 17.38 -6.69 1.58
CA GLU A 232 17.28 -5.89 2.81
C GLU A 232 17.18 -4.41 2.51
N LYS A 233 15.97 -3.83 2.61
CA LYS A 233 15.69 -2.42 2.28
C LYS A 233 15.96 -1.44 3.44
N GLY A 234 16.08 -1.91 4.67
CA GLY A 234 16.13 -1.06 5.87
C GLY A 234 17.33 -0.11 5.97
N GLY A 235 18.35 -0.30 5.13
CA GLY A 235 19.54 0.57 5.08
C GLY A 235 19.48 1.67 4.02
N ILE A 236 18.36 1.84 3.30
CA ILE A 236 18.21 2.90 2.29
C ILE A 236 17.55 4.10 2.96
N PRO A 237 18.13 5.30 2.91
CA PRO A 237 17.51 6.52 3.43
C PRO A 237 16.15 6.80 2.77
N GLU A 238 15.20 7.35 3.53
CA GLU A 238 13.86 7.66 3.02
C GLU A 238 13.92 8.67 1.87
N GLU A 239 14.83 9.66 1.94
CA GLU A 239 15.05 10.64 0.88
C GLU A 239 15.41 9.95 -0.46
N ILE A 240 16.32 8.97 -0.43
CA ILE A 240 16.70 8.22 -1.63
C ILE A 240 15.53 7.38 -2.13
N THR A 241 14.79 6.76 -1.24
CA THR A 241 13.58 6.01 -1.61
C THR A 241 12.54 6.92 -2.29
N ASP A 242 12.36 8.15 -1.81
CA ASP A 242 11.44 9.12 -2.44
C ASP A 242 11.95 9.56 -3.83
N LYS A 243 13.25 9.82 -3.99
CA LYS A 243 13.86 10.12 -5.31
C LYS A 243 13.62 8.98 -6.32
N PHE A 244 13.79 7.72 -5.90
CA PHE A 244 13.50 6.56 -6.75
C PHE A 244 12.00 6.43 -7.08
N ASN A 245 11.12 6.81 -6.13
CA ASN A 245 9.67 6.85 -6.37
C ASN A 245 9.31 7.92 -7.40
N ARG A 246 9.86 9.14 -7.28
CA ARG A 246 9.67 10.23 -8.26
C ARG A 246 10.15 9.84 -9.64
N ALA A 247 11.34 9.23 -9.73
CA ALA A 247 11.89 8.76 -10.99
C ALA A 247 11.13 7.52 -11.57
N GLY A 248 10.19 6.91 -10.82
CA GLY A 248 9.41 5.76 -11.26
C GLY A 248 10.18 4.43 -11.28
N VAL A 249 11.33 4.37 -10.63
CA VAL A 249 12.23 3.20 -10.61
C VAL A 249 12.35 2.53 -9.25
N SER A 250 11.44 2.83 -8.32
CA SER A 250 11.44 2.23 -6.96
C SER A 250 11.31 0.71 -6.95
N HIS A 251 10.71 0.12 -7.99
CA HIS A 251 10.60 -1.32 -8.17
C HIS A 251 11.98 -2.00 -8.28
N ILE A 252 13.03 -1.29 -8.66
CA ILE A 252 14.41 -1.76 -8.75
C ILE A 252 15.01 -1.94 -7.34
N LEU A 253 14.65 -1.11 -6.36
CA LEU A 253 15.09 -1.26 -4.96
C LEU A 253 14.52 -2.51 -4.25
N ALA A 254 13.67 -3.26 -4.94
CA ALA A 254 13.17 -4.55 -4.49
C ALA A 254 13.62 -5.63 -5.46
N ILE A 255 13.94 -6.81 -4.96
CA ILE A 255 14.20 -7.95 -5.85
C ILE A 255 12.90 -8.24 -6.62
N SER A 256 13.00 -8.09 -7.94
CA SER A 256 11.90 -8.21 -8.89
C SER A 256 12.03 -9.44 -9.79
N GLY A 257 10.98 -9.72 -10.57
CA GLY A 257 11.02 -10.74 -11.60
C GLY A 257 12.13 -10.51 -12.64
N LEU A 258 12.47 -9.24 -12.91
CA LEU A 258 13.57 -8.88 -13.80
C LEU A 258 14.91 -9.38 -13.26
N HIS A 259 15.19 -9.20 -11.96
CA HIS A 259 16.44 -9.65 -11.33
C HIS A 259 16.61 -11.16 -11.41
N VAL A 260 15.58 -11.93 -11.02
CA VAL A 260 15.61 -13.39 -11.10
C VAL A 260 15.66 -13.86 -12.56
N GLY A 261 15.02 -13.14 -13.48
CA GLY A 261 15.07 -13.38 -14.93
C GLY A 261 16.45 -13.19 -15.52
N ILE A 262 17.16 -12.14 -15.13
CA ILE A 262 18.56 -11.89 -15.56
C ILE A 262 19.47 -13.00 -15.04
N ILE A 263 19.30 -13.41 -13.77
CA ILE A 263 20.07 -14.51 -13.19
C ILE A 263 19.81 -15.81 -13.94
N ALA A 264 18.55 -16.11 -14.25
CA ALA A 264 18.19 -17.28 -15.04
C ALA A 264 18.83 -17.23 -16.44
N PHE A 265 18.80 -16.08 -17.11
CA PHE A 265 19.37 -15.86 -18.42
C PHE A 265 20.89 -16.04 -18.44
N ILE A 266 21.60 -15.41 -17.48
CA ILE A 266 23.07 -15.56 -17.35
C ILE A 266 23.43 -17.00 -17.04
N SER A 267 22.70 -17.65 -16.12
CA SER A 267 22.94 -19.06 -15.80
C SER A 267 22.76 -19.98 -17.00
N LEU A 268 21.70 -19.76 -17.78
CA LEU A 268 21.46 -20.50 -19.04
C LEU A 268 22.59 -20.31 -20.03
N ILE A 269 23.09 -19.08 -20.23
CA ILE A 269 24.21 -18.80 -21.15
C ILE A 269 25.45 -19.50 -20.67
N ILE A 270 25.84 -19.36 -19.40
CA ILE A 270 27.09 -19.96 -18.87
C ILE A 270 27.03 -21.47 -18.99
N ILE A 271 25.96 -22.11 -18.50
CA ILE A 271 25.82 -23.58 -18.54
C ILE A 271 25.83 -24.08 -20.00
N ARG A 272 25.12 -23.38 -20.91
CA ARG A 272 25.08 -23.71 -22.33
C ARG A 272 26.46 -23.58 -22.98
N THR A 273 27.22 -22.56 -22.62
CA THR A 273 28.59 -22.36 -23.14
C THR A 273 29.52 -23.47 -22.68
N ILE A 274 29.49 -23.80 -21.38
CA ILE A 274 30.27 -24.91 -20.81
C ILE A 274 29.89 -26.24 -21.45
N MET A 275 28.61 -26.52 -21.65
CA MET A 275 28.18 -27.77 -22.30
C MET A 275 28.57 -27.84 -23.75
N LYS A 276 28.61 -26.71 -24.47
CA LYS A 276 29.06 -26.65 -25.87
C LYS A 276 30.57 -26.91 -26.04
N SER A 277 31.38 -26.74 -24.99
CA SER A 277 32.82 -27.01 -25.04
C SER A 277 33.17 -28.52 -25.10
N SER A 278 32.19 -29.40 -24.87
CA SER A 278 32.37 -30.86 -24.94
C SER A 278 31.62 -31.44 -26.12
N GLY A 279 32.35 -31.99 -27.10
CA GLY A 279 31.78 -32.70 -28.25
C GLY A 279 30.88 -33.89 -27.85
N TYR A 280 31.24 -34.60 -26.75
CA TYR A 280 30.45 -35.71 -26.22
C TYR A 280 29.04 -35.24 -25.72
N LEU A 281 29.00 -34.11 -24.99
CA LEU A 281 27.73 -33.58 -24.51
C LEU A 281 26.85 -33.05 -25.65
N LEU A 282 27.49 -32.49 -26.71
CA LEU A 282 26.80 -32.01 -27.90
C LEU A 282 26.08 -33.14 -28.67
N LEU A 283 26.69 -34.31 -28.74
CA LEU A 283 26.13 -35.44 -29.47
C LEU A 283 25.08 -36.23 -28.69
N LYS A 284 25.25 -36.31 -27.36
CA LYS A 284 24.42 -37.20 -26.53
C LYS A 284 23.20 -36.51 -25.95
N PHE A 285 23.21 -35.20 -25.73
CA PHE A 285 22.16 -34.50 -24.98
C PHE A 285 21.58 -33.30 -25.76
N ASN A 286 20.32 -33.04 -25.53
CA ASN A 286 19.73 -31.78 -25.93
C ASN A 286 20.21 -30.66 -24.99
N ILE A 287 21.27 -29.94 -25.41
CA ILE A 287 21.96 -28.92 -24.61
C ILE A 287 21.00 -27.87 -24.05
N PHE A 288 20.00 -27.46 -24.82
CA PHE A 288 19.03 -26.46 -24.40
C PHE A 288 18.20 -26.97 -23.22
N LYS A 289 17.69 -28.21 -23.29
CA LYS A 289 16.90 -28.79 -22.20
C LYS A 289 17.74 -29.03 -20.96
N VAL A 290 18.93 -29.57 -21.10
CA VAL A 290 19.83 -29.85 -19.98
C VAL A 290 20.30 -28.54 -19.33
N SER A 291 20.63 -27.51 -20.12
CA SER A 291 20.99 -26.19 -19.58
C SER A 291 19.82 -25.57 -18.77
N ALA A 292 18.59 -25.72 -19.26
CA ALA A 292 17.41 -25.26 -18.55
C ALA A 292 17.21 -25.97 -17.21
N LEU A 293 17.46 -27.28 -17.16
CA LEU A 293 17.39 -28.07 -15.94
C LEU A 293 18.43 -27.61 -14.91
N PHE A 294 19.68 -27.45 -15.31
CA PHE A 294 20.76 -27.03 -14.40
C PHE A 294 20.65 -25.56 -13.98
N ALA A 295 20.04 -24.71 -14.80
CA ALA A 295 19.76 -23.28 -14.41
C ALA A 295 18.82 -23.15 -13.21
N VAL A 296 18.04 -24.17 -12.86
CA VAL A 296 17.19 -24.20 -11.68
C VAL A 296 18.00 -24.02 -10.40
N ILE A 297 19.24 -24.59 -10.34
CA ILE A 297 20.08 -24.57 -9.13
C ILE A 297 20.47 -23.13 -8.74
N PRO A 298 21.13 -22.31 -9.60
CA PRO A 298 21.47 -20.94 -9.25
C PRO A 298 20.24 -20.05 -9.01
N ILE A 299 19.11 -20.30 -9.67
CA ILE A 299 17.85 -19.55 -9.44
C ILE A 299 17.33 -19.81 -8.02
N ILE A 300 17.26 -21.05 -7.58
CA ILE A 300 16.81 -21.42 -6.23
C ILE A 300 17.83 -20.93 -5.20
N SER A 301 19.14 -21.12 -5.43
CA SER A 301 20.19 -20.64 -4.53
C SER A 301 20.12 -19.14 -4.29
N TYR A 302 19.91 -18.37 -5.37
CA TYR A 302 19.70 -16.92 -5.23
C TYR A 302 18.43 -16.58 -4.44
N ALA A 303 17.33 -17.30 -4.65
CA ALA A 303 16.11 -17.08 -3.89
C ALA A 303 16.31 -17.25 -2.37
N PHE A 304 17.13 -18.21 -1.95
CA PHE A 304 17.51 -18.41 -0.55
C PHE A 304 18.41 -17.27 -0.03
N ILE A 305 19.40 -16.84 -0.81
CA ILE A 305 20.30 -15.73 -0.44
C ILE A 305 19.52 -14.42 -0.38
N ALA A 306 18.56 -14.20 -1.25
CA ALA A 306 17.63 -13.07 -1.25
C ALA A 306 16.62 -13.08 -0.08
N GLY A 307 16.66 -14.11 0.79
CA GLY A 307 15.85 -14.20 2.03
C GLY A 307 14.43 -14.68 1.82
N LEU A 308 14.11 -15.37 0.71
CA LEU A 308 12.78 -15.93 0.41
C LEU A 308 11.65 -14.91 0.58
N ARG A 309 11.88 -13.67 0.16
CA ARG A 309 10.84 -12.64 0.22
C ARG A 309 9.70 -12.98 -0.75
N ILE A 310 8.49 -12.54 -0.43
CA ILE A 310 7.29 -12.83 -1.23
C ILE A 310 7.49 -12.48 -2.71
N SER A 311 8.12 -11.34 -3.03
CA SER A 311 8.45 -10.96 -4.42
C SER A 311 9.43 -11.92 -5.10
N THR A 312 10.46 -12.39 -4.38
CA THR A 312 11.47 -13.31 -4.90
C THR A 312 10.88 -14.70 -5.13
N ILE A 313 10.09 -15.22 -4.19
CA ILE A 313 9.39 -16.51 -4.31
C ILE A 313 8.51 -16.52 -5.55
N ARG A 314 7.69 -15.48 -5.76
CA ARG A 314 6.82 -15.37 -6.95
C ARG A 314 7.62 -15.37 -8.23
N ALA A 315 8.66 -14.54 -8.30
CA ALA A 315 9.53 -14.48 -9.49
C ALA A 315 10.17 -15.84 -9.79
N THR A 316 10.64 -16.52 -8.75
CA THR A 316 11.22 -17.86 -8.86
C THR A 316 10.18 -18.86 -9.38
N ILE A 317 8.95 -18.88 -8.83
CA ILE A 317 7.88 -19.78 -9.30
C ILE A 317 7.53 -19.48 -10.76
N MET A 318 7.38 -18.20 -11.15
CA MET A 318 7.08 -17.82 -12.54
C MET A 318 8.16 -18.32 -13.52
N ILE A 319 9.43 -18.17 -13.16
CA ILE A 319 10.55 -18.62 -14.00
C ILE A 319 10.64 -20.14 -14.03
N LEU A 320 10.44 -20.83 -12.91
CA LEU A 320 10.39 -22.30 -12.87
C LEU A 320 9.24 -22.85 -13.73
N CYS A 321 8.04 -22.26 -13.65
CA CYS A 321 6.92 -22.62 -14.52
C CYS A 321 7.27 -22.42 -16.01
N PHE A 322 7.95 -21.33 -16.35
CA PHE A 322 8.42 -21.09 -17.71
C PHE A 322 9.45 -22.13 -18.16
N LEU A 323 10.44 -22.45 -17.32
CA LEU A 323 11.43 -23.49 -17.64
C LEU A 323 10.79 -24.88 -17.80
N ILE A 324 9.84 -25.24 -16.94
CA ILE A 324 9.07 -26.49 -17.03
C ILE A 324 8.29 -26.53 -18.36
N ALA A 325 7.59 -25.46 -18.71
CA ALA A 325 6.85 -25.36 -19.97
C ALA A 325 7.78 -25.48 -21.19
N LEU A 326 8.97 -24.91 -21.10
CA LEU A 326 10.00 -24.99 -22.13
C LEU A 326 10.54 -26.44 -22.31
N LEU A 327 10.80 -27.14 -21.19
CA LEU A 327 11.20 -28.55 -21.20
C LEU A 327 10.10 -29.44 -21.78
N ALA A 328 8.82 -29.13 -21.51
CA ALA A 328 7.65 -29.81 -22.06
C ALA A 328 7.32 -29.44 -23.52
N GLY A 329 8.12 -28.59 -24.17
CA GLY A 329 7.88 -28.13 -25.54
C GLY A 329 6.72 -27.15 -25.70
N ARG A 330 6.18 -26.62 -24.60
CA ARG A 330 5.02 -25.69 -24.55
C ARG A 330 5.39 -24.23 -24.26
N GLY A 331 6.63 -23.82 -24.43
CA GLY A 331 7.14 -22.49 -24.13
C GLY A 331 6.55 -21.33 -24.93
N ARG A 332 5.70 -21.58 -25.94
CA ARG A 332 5.14 -20.55 -26.83
C ARG A 332 3.90 -19.85 -26.30
N ASP A 333 3.14 -20.46 -25.37
CA ASP A 333 1.93 -19.85 -24.80
C ASP A 333 2.22 -19.21 -23.45
N LEU A 334 2.90 -18.05 -23.50
CA LEU A 334 3.34 -17.31 -22.32
C LEU A 334 2.18 -16.91 -21.38
N LEU A 335 1.01 -16.59 -21.93
CA LEU A 335 -0.14 -16.20 -21.13
C LEU A 335 -0.72 -17.37 -20.31
N ASN A 336 -0.73 -18.59 -20.90
CA ASN A 336 -1.16 -19.79 -20.18
C ASN A 336 -0.14 -20.20 -19.11
N ILE A 337 1.15 -20.00 -19.37
CA ILE A 337 2.23 -20.22 -18.37
C ILE A 337 2.10 -19.25 -17.21
N LEU A 338 1.85 -17.96 -17.50
CA LEU A 338 1.62 -16.94 -16.47
C LEU A 338 0.39 -17.28 -15.62
N ALA A 339 -0.71 -17.70 -16.28
CA ALA A 339 -1.92 -18.14 -15.58
C ALA A 339 -1.65 -19.35 -14.69
N PHE A 340 -0.84 -20.31 -15.15
CA PHE A 340 -0.46 -21.48 -14.35
C PHE A 340 0.40 -21.10 -13.12
N ALA A 341 1.34 -20.17 -13.29
CA ALA A 341 2.12 -19.66 -12.16
C ALA A 341 1.24 -18.94 -11.13
N ALA A 342 0.27 -18.10 -11.58
CA ALA A 342 -0.70 -17.47 -10.69
C ALA A 342 -1.55 -18.51 -9.94
N PHE A 343 -2.06 -19.51 -10.66
CA PHE A 343 -2.86 -20.60 -10.13
C PHE A 343 -2.10 -21.37 -9.03
N ALA A 344 -0.85 -21.75 -9.30
CA ALA A 344 0.00 -22.46 -8.35
C ALA A 344 0.25 -21.63 -7.05
N ILE A 345 0.53 -20.32 -7.21
CA ILE A 345 0.74 -19.44 -6.07
C ILE A 345 -0.55 -19.28 -5.24
N LEU A 346 -1.70 -19.09 -5.89
CA LEU A 346 -2.97 -18.85 -5.20
C LEU A 346 -3.54 -20.09 -4.52
N ILE A 347 -3.24 -21.29 -5.00
CA ILE A 347 -3.57 -22.53 -4.27
C ILE A 347 -2.78 -22.62 -2.96
N ILE A 348 -1.49 -22.28 -3.00
CA ILE A 348 -0.61 -22.37 -1.82
C ILE A 348 -0.86 -21.23 -0.85
N SER A 349 -1.08 -20.02 -1.38
CA SER A 349 -1.24 -18.79 -0.61
C SER A 349 -2.33 -17.89 -1.21
N PRO A 350 -3.62 -18.14 -0.88
CA PRO A 350 -4.74 -17.38 -1.44
C PRO A 350 -4.68 -15.90 -1.09
N ALA A 351 -4.16 -15.57 0.09
CA ALA A 351 -3.94 -14.19 0.53
C ALA A 351 -3.00 -13.38 -0.39
N SER A 352 -2.16 -14.05 -1.21
CA SER A 352 -1.31 -13.39 -2.20
C SER A 352 -2.09 -12.60 -3.23
N LEU A 353 -3.36 -12.94 -3.50
CA LEU A 353 -4.23 -12.19 -4.41
C LEU A 353 -4.36 -10.71 -4.02
N PHE A 354 -4.38 -10.43 -2.72
CA PHE A 354 -4.53 -9.09 -2.14
C PHE A 354 -3.19 -8.38 -1.88
N ASP A 355 -2.05 -9.04 -2.17
CA ASP A 355 -0.72 -8.43 -2.05
C ASP A 355 -0.45 -7.53 -3.26
N VAL A 356 -0.18 -6.25 -2.99
CA VAL A 356 0.10 -5.24 -4.04
C VAL A 356 1.20 -5.68 -4.98
N SER A 357 2.26 -6.31 -4.45
CA SER A 357 3.37 -6.76 -5.29
C SER A 357 2.97 -7.93 -6.18
N PHE A 358 2.01 -8.81 -5.77
CA PHE A 358 1.47 -9.87 -6.64
C PHE A 358 0.73 -9.24 -7.80
N GLN A 359 -0.20 -8.32 -7.52
CA GLN A 359 -1.00 -7.65 -8.54
C GLN A 359 -0.12 -6.90 -9.55
N LEU A 360 0.82 -6.07 -9.09
CA LEU A 360 1.73 -5.32 -9.95
C LEU A 360 2.60 -6.24 -10.81
N SER A 361 3.15 -7.33 -10.23
CA SER A 361 4.03 -8.24 -10.95
C SER A 361 3.29 -8.99 -12.07
N PHE A 362 2.10 -9.54 -11.78
CA PHE A 362 1.32 -10.29 -12.77
C PHE A 362 0.75 -9.37 -13.85
N MET A 363 0.28 -8.16 -13.48
CA MET A 363 -0.20 -7.19 -14.45
C MET A 363 0.91 -6.68 -15.35
N ALA A 364 2.11 -6.41 -14.82
CA ALA A 364 3.26 -6.01 -15.64
C ALA A 364 3.59 -7.05 -16.71
N VAL A 365 3.73 -8.33 -16.31
CA VAL A 365 4.08 -9.42 -17.24
C VAL A 365 2.93 -9.68 -18.23
N ALA A 366 1.66 -9.68 -17.76
CA ALA A 366 0.49 -9.82 -18.64
C ALA A 366 0.45 -8.72 -19.71
N SER A 367 0.69 -7.48 -19.31
CA SER A 367 0.70 -6.32 -20.21
C SER A 367 1.85 -6.39 -21.22
N ILE A 368 3.05 -6.81 -20.79
CA ILE A 368 4.16 -7.05 -21.71
C ILE A 368 3.76 -8.10 -22.74
N ILE A 369 3.17 -9.22 -22.34
CA ILE A 369 2.76 -10.30 -23.26
C ILE A 369 1.67 -9.85 -24.22
N LEU A 370 0.72 -9.01 -23.77
CA LEU A 370 -0.45 -8.62 -24.56
C LEU A 370 -0.20 -7.38 -25.42
N ILE A 371 0.50 -6.37 -24.91
CA ILE A 371 0.62 -5.04 -25.54
C ILE A 371 1.89 -4.94 -26.39
N THR A 372 3.04 -5.49 -25.92
CA THR A 372 4.31 -5.34 -26.63
C THR A 372 4.27 -5.86 -28.08
N PRO A 373 3.63 -7.02 -28.42
CA PRO A 373 3.53 -7.47 -29.80
C PRO A 373 2.77 -6.48 -30.69
N THR A 374 1.73 -5.84 -30.16
CA THR A 374 0.95 -4.83 -30.86
C THR A 374 1.78 -3.57 -31.13
N LEU A 375 2.51 -3.06 -30.11
CA LEU A 375 3.38 -1.88 -30.26
C LEU A 375 4.61 -2.17 -31.15
N SER A 376 5.31 -3.28 -30.94
CA SER A 376 6.52 -3.61 -31.68
C SER A 376 6.27 -3.84 -33.17
N GLY A 377 5.07 -4.22 -33.52
CA GLY A 377 4.71 -4.40 -34.90
C GLY A 377 4.56 -3.10 -35.71
N ILE A 378 4.61 -1.91 -35.08
CA ILE A 378 4.65 -0.60 -35.75
C ILE A 378 6.04 -0.36 -36.36
N ILE A 379 7.08 -1.08 -35.86
CA ILE A 379 8.43 -0.91 -36.34
C ILE A 379 8.62 -1.69 -37.66
N PRO A 380 9.09 -1.04 -38.77
CA PRO A 380 9.40 -1.74 -40.02
C PRO A 380 10.48 -2.78 -39.79
N LYS A 381 10.23 -4.01 -40.23
CA LYS A 381 11.22 -5.09 -40.23
C LYS A 381 12.25 -4.85 -41.33
N ALA A 382 13.37 -4.24 -41.02
CA ALA A 382 14.47 -4.09 -41.96
C ALA A 382 15.33 -5.36 -41.93
N LYS A 383 15.27 -6.18 -42.98
CA LYS A 383 16.03 -7.44 -43.11
C LYS A 383 17.56 -7.22 -43.26
N GLU A 384 18.01 -6.08 -43.74
CA GLU A 384 19.43 -5.75 -44.00
C GLU A 384 19.83 -4.42 -43.34
N ALA A 385 19.66 -4.30 -42.02
CA ALA A 385 20.05 -3.07 -41.34
C ALA A 385 21.49 -3.15 -40.82
N GLY A 386 22.27 -2.10 -41.04
CA GLY A 386 23.58 -1.92 -40.42
C GLY A 386 23.53 -1.93 -38.89
N ILE A 387 24.68 -2.07 -38.23
CA ILE A 387 24.82 -2.20 -36.75
C ILE A 387 24.14 -1.05 -36.03
N PHE A 388 24.25 0.19 -36.50
CA PHE A 388 23.65 1.38 -35.91
C PHE A 388 22.12 1.28 -35.88
N ARG A 389 21.48 0.90 -37.00
CA ARG A 389 20.03 0.73 -37.08
C ARG A 389 19.53 -0.43 -36.23
N LYS A 390 20.30 -1.52 -36.09
CA LYS A 390 20.00 -2.61 -35.13
C LYS A 390 20.03 -2.12 -33.69
N GLY A 391 20.99 -1.28 -33.31
CA GLY A 391 21.10 -0.66 -32.02
C GLY A 391 19.87 0.20 -31.68
N ILE A 392 19.47 1.12 -32.58
CA ILE A 392 18.27 1.96 -32.41
C ILE A 392 17.02 1.09 -32.26
N THR A 393 16.86 0.06 -33.11
CA THR A 393 15.71 -0.85 -33.03
C THR A 393 15.64 -1.56 -31.68
N SER A 394 16.80 -1.99 -31.14
CA SER A 394 16.85 -2.62 -29.79
C SER A 394 16.44 -1.65 -28.68
N ILE A 395 16.89 -0.40 -28.76
CA ILE A 395 16.47 0.65 -27.81
C ILE A 395 14.96 0.89 -27.89
N ILE A 396 14.41 1.01 -29.10
CA ILE A 396 12.97 1.21 -29.29
C ILE A 396 12.18 0.01 -28.74
N LEU A 397 12.61 -1.23 -29.04
CA LEU A 397 11.94 -2.43 -28.50
C LEU A 397 12.01 -2.49 -26.97
N PHE A 398 13.14 -2.15 -26.37
CA PHE A 398 13.28 -2.08 -24.93
C PHE A 398 12.34 -1.02 -24.32
N THR A 399 12.25 0.14 -24.95
CA THR A 399 11.34 1.22 -24.56
C THR A 399 9.88 0.79 -24.65
N MET A 400 9.50 0.04 -25.70
CA MET A 400 8.13 -0.49 -25.86
C MET A 400 7.77 -1.54 -24.80
N VAL A 401 8.72 -2.39 -24.39
CA VAL A 401 8.52 -3.33 -23.28
C VAL A 401 8.27 -2.57 -21.99
N SER A 402 9.08 -1.55 -21.70
CA SER A 402 8.90 -0.68 -20.53
C SER A 402 7.56 0.04 -20.55
N LEU A 403 7.19 0.64 -21.69
CA LEU A 403 5.90 1.32 -21.87
C LEU A 403 4.72 0.36 -21.68
N SER A 404 4.79 -0.86 -22.25
CA SER A 404 3.74 -1.87 -22.07
C SER A 404 3.53 -2.23 -20.61
N SER A 405 4.62 -2.40 -19.85
CA SER A 405 4.56 -2.66 -18.41
C SER A 405 3.94 -1.49 -17.64
N MET A 406 4.35 -0.25 -17.97
CA MET A 406 3.81 0.97 -17.33
C MET A 406 2.32 1.12 -17.59
N ILE A 407 1.87 1.00 -18.83
CA ILE A 407 0.45 1.06 -19.19
C ILE A 407 -0.35 0.06 -18.35
N GLY A 408 0.11 -1.17 -18.21
CA GLY A 408 -0.60 -2.19 -17.45
C GLY A 408 -0.60 -1.99 -15.94
N THR A 409 0.40 -1.30 -15.39
CA THR A 409 0.53 -1.14 -13.93
C THR A 409 0.03 0.21 -13.41
N TYR A 410 -0.14 1.23 -14.25
CA TYR A 410 -0.54 2.58 -13.82
C TYR A 410 -1.81 2.65 -12.99
N PRO A 411 -2.94 1.98 -13.34
CA PRO A 411 -4.13 2.05 -12.49
C PRO A 411 -3.90 1.53 -11.06
N LEU A 412 -3.11 0.46 -10.93
CA LEU A 412 -2.77 -0.11 -9.64
C LEU A 412 -1.78 0.79 -8.88
N ILE A 413 -0.82 1.42 -9.58
CA ILE A 413 0.09 2.39 -8.97
C ILE A 413 -0.70 3.61 -8.46
N ALA A 414 -1.65 4.12 -9.24
CA ALA A 414 -2.54 5.19 -8.83
C ALA A 414 -3.40 4.79 -7.60
N LEU A 415 -3.94 3.56 -7.59
CA LEU A 415 -4.76 3.05 -6.50
C LEU A 415 -4.01 2.93 -5.17
N TYR A 416 -2.76 2.42 -5.21
CA TYR A 416 -2.02 2.09 -3.98
C TYR A 416 -1.05 3.17 -3.53
N PHE A 417 -0.55 4.00 -4.44
CA PHE A 417 0.52 4.97 -4.13
C PHE A 417 0.14 6.42 -4.43
N ASN A 418 -0.98 6.66 -5.10
CA ASN A 418 -1.47 8.00 -5.46
C ASN A 418 -0.41 8.89 -6.15
N ARG A 419 0.59 8.30 -6.80
CA ARG A 419 1.67 9.00 -7.49
C ARG A 419 1.97 8.34 -8.83
N VAL A 420 2.12 9.16 -9.87
CA VAL A 420 2.51 8.71 -11.22
C VAL A 420 3.79 9.44 -11.62
N SER A 421 4.78 8.70 -12.10
CA SER A 421 6.02 9.25 -12.65
C SER A 421 5.87 9.47 -14.15
N THR A 422 6.17 10.68 -14.64
CA THR A 422 6.18 11.03 -16.07
C THR A 422 7.46 10.63 -16.75
N ILE A 423 8.56 10.60 -15.99
CA ILE A 423 9.91 10.30 -16.49
C ILE A 423 10.31 8.83 -16.34
N ALA A 424 9.41 7.97 -15.84
CA ALA A 424 9.72 6.57 -15.57
C ALA A 424 10.26 5.82 -16.80
N LEU A 425 9.78 6.16 -18.01
CA LEU A 425 10.25 5.56 -19.26
C LEU A 425 11.72 5.88 -19.52
N LEU A 426 12.09 7.16 -19.33
CA LEU A 426 13.47 7.64 -19.48
C LEU A 426 14.37 7.04 -18.38
N SER A 427 13.90 7.04 -17.14
CA SER A 427 14.63 6.45 -16.02
C SER A 427 14.91 4.97 -16.23
N ASN A 428 13.93 4.21 -16.72
CA ASN A 428 14.09 2.79 -17.01
C ASN A 428 15.14 2.54 -18.11
N LEU A 429 15.23 3.44 -19.11
CA LEU A 429 16.18 3.33 -20.21
C LEU A 429 17.64 3.36 -19.73
N PHE A 430 17.94 4.09 -18.66
CA PHE A 430 19.29 4.19 -18.11
C PHE A 430 19.52 3.23 -16.95
N ILE A 431 18.60 3.17 -15.99
CA ILE A 431 18.81 2.47 -14.72
C ILE A 431 18.73 0.95 -14.88
N ILE A 432 17.77 0.45 -15.71
CA ILE A 432 17.63 -1.00 -15.90
C ILE A 432 18.87 -1.62 -16.53
N PRO A 433 19.50 -1.04 -17.59
CA PRO A 433 20.75 -1.58 -18.12
C PRO A 433 21.91 -1.56 -17.11
N ILE A 434 22.09 -0.47 -16.35
CA ILE A 434 23.18 -0.39 -15.37
C ILE A 434 22.99 -1.47 -14.30
N ILE A 435 21.81 -1.56 -13.70
CA ILE A 435 21.53 -2.55 -12.65
C ILE A 435 21.55 -3.98 -13.23
N GLY A 436 20.95 -4.18 -14.41
CA GLY A 436 20.80 -5.51 -15.00
C GLY A 436 22.09 -6.10 -15.57
N PHE A 437 22.92 -5.29 -16.25
CA PHE A 437 24.11 -5.79 -16.93
C PHE A 437 25.43 -5.54 -16.21
N ALA A 438 25.44 -4.62 -15.21
CA ALA A 438 26.64 -4.40 -14.39
C ALA A 438 26.42 -4.87 -12.94
N VAL A 439 25.48 -4.26 -12.21
CA VAL A 439 25.32 -4.50 -10.76
C VAL A 439 24.96 -5.95 -10.44
N LEU A 440 23.98 -6.54 -11.13
CA LEU A 440 23.52 -7.89 -10.81
C LEU A 440 24.55 -8.98 -11.22
N PRO A 441 25.18 -8.97 -12.40
CA PRO A 441 26.20 -9.96 -12.73
C PRO A 441 27.41 -9.92 -11.79
N ILE A 442 27.91 -8.71 -11.49
CA ILE A 442 29.02 -8.55 -10.54
C ILE A 442 28.58 -8.92 -9.13
N GLY A 443 27.34 -8.60 -8.74
CA GLY A 443 26.73 -9.04 -7.48
C GLY A 443 26.61 -10.56 -7.35
N MET A 444 26.36 -11.27 -8.44
CA MET A 444 26.39 -12.75 -8.46
C MET A 444 27.83 -13.29 -8.26
N LEU A 445 28.82 -12.66 -8.89
CA LEU A 445 30.22 -13.00 -8.64
C LEU A 445 30.61 -12.72 -7.19
N LEU A 446 30.17 -11.61 -6.62
CA LEU A 446 30.37 -11.28 -5.22
C LEU A 446 29.79 -12.36 -4.28
N ILE A 447 28.59 -12.88 -4.59
CA ILE A 447 28.00 -14.01 -3.83
C ILE A 447 28.93 -15.23 -3.87
N ILE A 448 29.56 -15.55 -4.98
CA ILE A 448 30.43 -16.71 -5.12
C ILE A 448 31.80 -16.47 -4.43
N THR A 449 32.32 -15.26 -4.55
CA THR A 449 33.68 -14.90 -4.10
C THR A 449 33.74 -14.35 -2.67
N ALA A 450 32.60 -14.21 -2.00
CA ALA A 450 32.54 -13.64 -0.63
C ALA A 450 33.50 -14.27 0.40
N PRO A 451 33.84 -15.60 0.34
CA PRO A 451 34.86 -16.18 1.22
C PRO A 451 36.27 -15.67 0.95
N PHE A 452 36.52 -15.04 -0.22
CA PHE A 452 37.84 -14.53 -0.63
C PHE A 452 37.88 -13.01 -0.49
N ALA A 453 38.16 -12.49 0.71
CA ALA A 453 38.03 -11.08 1.04
C ALA A 453 38.65 -10.10 0.03
N PRO A 454 39.88 -10.25 -0.52
CA PRO A 454 40.43 -9.27 -1.47
C PRO A 454 39.62 -9.13 -2.76
N ILE A 455 39.18 -10.28 -3.32
CA ILE A 455 38.37 -10.29 -4.55
C ILE A 455 36.99 -9.70 -4.27
N ALA A 456 36.38 -10.12 -3.18
CA ALA A 456 35.05 -9.66 -2.78
C ALA A 456 35.05 -8.15 -2.53
N THR A 457 36.04 -7.59 -1.83
CA THR A 457 36.19 -6.15 -1.61
C THR A 457 36.32 -5.38 -2.93
N ALA A 458 37.15 -5.84 -3.85
CA ALA A 458 37.29 -5.22 -5.18
C ALA A 458 35.94 -5.21 -5.94
N LEU A 459 35.21 -6.32 -5.91
CA LEU A 459 33.88 -6.41 -6.55
C LEU A 459 32.86 -5.48 -5.88
N VAL A 460 32.88 -5.34 -4.55
CA VAL A 460 32.01 -4.39 -3.83
C VAL A 460 32.30 -2.96 -4.29
N GLN A 461 33.56 -2.57 -4.44
CA GLN A 461 33.93 -1.23 -4.92
C GLN A 461 33.45 -0.97 -6.36
N ILE A 462 33.61 -1.95 -7.25
CA ILE A 462 33.14 -1.85 -8.65
C ILE A 462 31.62 -1.70 -8.69
N VAL A 463 30.88 -2.53 -7.93
CA VAL A 463 29.41 -2.46 -7.88
C VAL A 463 28.96 -1.11 -7.29
N SER A 464 29.63 -0.64 -6.24
CA SER A 464 29.32 0.65 -5.60
C SER A 464 29.49 1.82 -6.57
N PHE A 465 30.48 1.77 -7.46
CA PHE A 465 30.66 2.76 -8.52
C PHE A 465 29.44 2.82 -9.45
N PHE A 466 28.94 1.67 -9.92
CA PHE A 466 27.76 1.63 -10.79
C PHE A 466 26.49 2.06 -10.06
N ILE A 467 26.35 1.71 -8.77
CA ILE A 467 25.23 2.17 -7.93
C ILE A 467 25.30 3.69 -7.76
N ARG A 468 26.47 4.27 -7.54
CA ARG A 468 26.67 5.74 -7.43
C ARG A 468 26.22 6.45 -8.70
N ILE A 469 26.62 5.96 -9.87
CA ILE A 469 26.15 6.47 -11.16
C ILE A 469 24.62 6.41 -11.22
N SER A 470 24.02 5.27 -10.85
CA SER A 470 22.57 5.11 -10.85
C SER A 470 21.88 6.10 -9.92
N VAL A 471 22.42 6.33 -8.71
CA VAL A 471 21.89 7.31 -7.74
C VAL A 471 21.98 8.72 -8.30
N SER A 472 23.12 9.11 -8.93
CA SER A 472 23.29 10.43 -9.54
C SER A 472 22.29 10.67 -10.69
N ILE A 473 22.05 9.68 -11.55
CA ILE A 473 21.04 9.77 -12.61
C ILE A 473 19.64 9.93 -12.00
N VAL A 474 19.29 9.15 -10.98
CA VAL A 474 18.00 9.26 -10.30
C VAL A 474 17.85 10.61 -9.61
N ASP A 475 18.90 11.12 -8.99
CA ASP A 475 18.91 12.43 -8.34
C ASP A 475 18.59 13.53 -9.34
N PHE A 476 19.33 13.57 -10.46
CA PHE A 476 19.09 14.52 -11.56
C PHE A 476 17.66 14.40 -12.10
N LEU A 477 17.20 13.19 -12.46
CA LEU A 477 15.88 12.99 -13.05
C LEU A 477 14.76 13.34 -12.08
N SER A 478 14.89 12.98 -10.81
CA SER A 478 13.88 13.25 -9.78
C SER A 478 13.79 14.72 -9.38
N SER A 479 14.84 15.52 -9.64
CA SER A 479 14.86 16.96 -9.36
C SER A 479 14.04 17.78 -10.36
N LEU A 480 13.69 17.21 -11.52
CA LEU A 480 12.86 17.85 -12.52
C LEU A 480 11.46 18.11 -11.95
N SER A 481 10.93 19.31 -12.10
CA SER A 481 9.64 19.73 -11.53
C SER A 481 8.46 18.86 -11.99
N PHE A 482 8.53 18.31 -13.21
CA PHE A 482 7.53 17.44 -13.81
C PHE A 482 7.84 15.94 -13.63
N SER A 483 8.80 15.57 -12.80
CA SER A 483 9.24 14.15 -12.64
C SER A 483 8.13 13.21 -12.18
N SER A 484 7.23 13.69 -11.34
CA SER A 484 6.06 12.96 -10.87
C SER A 484 4.99 13.91 -10.39
N PHE A 485 3.73 13.44 -10.41
CA PHE A 485 2.61 14.16 -9.83
C PHE A 485 1.71 13.20 -9.03
N HIS A 486 0.98 13.77 -8.08
CA HIS A 486 0.00 13.01 -7.31
C HIS A 486 -1.32 12.93 -8.07
N VAL A 487 -1.99 11.80 -7.92
CA VAL A 487 -3.31 11.52 -8.51
C VAL A 487 -4.29 11.09 -7.42
N THR A 488 -5.54 11.43 -7.61
CA THR A 488 -6.61 10.93 -6.73
C THR A 488 -6.78 9.43 -6.90
N THR A 489 -7.25 8.76 -5.84
CA THR A 489 -7.46 7.32 -5.85
C THR A 489 -8.50 6.93 -6.89
N PRO A 490 -8.19 6.10 -7.90
CA PRO A 490 -9.17 5.66 -8.87
C PRO A 490 -10.20 4.72 -8.23
N THR A 491 -11.44 4.80 -8.67
CA THR A 491 -12.52 3.88 -8.29
C THR A 491 -12.38 2.54 -9.03
N ILE A 492 -13.01 1.49 -8.51
CA ILE A 492 -13.01 0.16 -9.16
C ILE A 492 -13.57 0.23 -10.60
N PRO A 493 -14.71 0.92 -10.87
CA PRO A 493 -15.20 1.11 -12.25
C PRO A 493 -14.17 1.80 -13.15
N GLU A 494 -13.52 2.90 -12.70
CA GLU A 494 -12.48 3.60 -13.48
C GLU A 494 -11.35 2.64 -13.89
N ILE A 495 -10.90 1.76 -12.98
CA ILE A 495 -9.86 0.77 -13.24
C ILE A 495 -10.34 -0.26 -14.28
N ILE A 496 -11.56 -0.78 -14.14
CA ILE A 496 -12.14 -1.75 -15.06
C ILE A 496 -12.23 -1.15 -16.46
N PHE A 497 -12.81 0.04 -16.59
CA PHE A 497 -12.93 0.73 -17.89
C PHE A 497 -11.58 1.08 -18.50
N TYR A 498 -10.57 1.42 -17.70
CA TYR A 498 -9.22 1.62 -18.18
C TYR A 498 -8.65 0.35 -18.84
N TYR A 499 -8.77 -0.82 -18.19
CA TYR A 499 -8.29 -2.07 -18.79
C TYR A 499 -9.10 -2.46 -20.03
N LEU A 500 -10.40 -2.23 -20.04
CA LEU A 500 -11.25 -2.42 -21.22
C LEU A 500 -10.79 -1.50 -22.37
N LEU A 501 -10.45 -0.26 -22.08
CA LEU A 501 -9.90 0.72 -23.03
C LEU A 501 -8.63 0.16 -23.69
N ILE A 502 -7.66 -0.28 -22.90
CA ILE A 502 -6.38 -0.79 -23.39
C ILE A 502 -6.57 -2.06 -24.26
N ILE A 503 -7.41 -2.99 -23.80
CA ILE A 503 -7.71 -4.21 -24.55
C ILE A 503 -8.37 -3.87 -25.89
N THR A 504 -9.34 -2.96 -25.89
CA THR A 504 -10.08 -2.53 -27.08
C THR A 504 -9.17 -1.81 -28.07
N ALA A 505 -8.35 -0.87 -27.60
CA ALA A 505 -7.40 -0.13 -28.41
C ALA A 505 -6.35 -1.08 -29.04
N SER A 506 -5.82 -2.03 -28.25
CA SER A 506 -4.89 -3.06 -28.76
C SER A 506 -5.53 -3.90 -29.89
N LYS A 507 -6.79 -4.33 -29.69
CA LYS A 507 -7.52 -5.11 -30.70
C LYS A 507 -7.84 -4.29 -31.94
N LEU A 508 -8.16 -3.02 -31.81
CA LEU A 508 -8.41 -2.13 -32.93
C LEU A 508 -7.15 -1.90 -33.78
N LEU A 509 -6.01 -1.69 -33.10
CA LEU A 509 -4.70 -1.60 -33.77
C LEU A 509 -4.35 -2.88 -34.53
N ASP A 510 -4.59 -4.06 -33.95
CA ASP A 510 -4.36 -5.34 -34.64
C ASP A 510 -5.23 -5.49 -35.91
N VAL A 511 -6.51 -5.05 -35.85
CA VAL A 511 -7.43 -5.08 -37.00
C VAL A 511 -6.97 -4.08 -38.09
N TRP A 512 -6.58 -2.86 -37.69
CA TRP A 512 -6.11 -1.82 -38.62
C TRP A 512 -4.84 -2.28 -39.37
N ARG A 513 -3.87 -2.85 -38.66
CA ARG A 513 -2.62 -3.38 -39.24
C ARG A 513 -2.85 -4.56 -40.18
N SER A 514 -3.82 -5.42 -39.89
CA SER A 514 -4.17 -6.52 -40.79
C SER A 514 -4.72 -6.02 -42.13
N LYS A 515 -5.32 -4.81 -42.17
CA LYS A 515 -5.73 -4.15 -43.43
C LYS A 515 -4.53 -3.64 -44.22
N GLU A 516 -3.57 -3.00 -43.54
CA GLU A 516 -2.40 -2.37 -44.22
C GLU A 516 -1.47 -3.42 -44.88
N VAL A 517 -1.23 -4.53 -44.18
CA VAL A 517 -0.47 -5.66 -44.73
C VAL A 517 -1.15 -6.26 -45.97
N LEU A 518 -2.50 -6.38 -45.92
CA LEU A 518 -3.25 -6.92 -47.07
C LEU A 518 -3.24 -5.98 -48.27
N THR A 519 -3.37 -4.67 -48.05
CA THR A 519 -3.35 -3.63 -49.13
C THR A 519 -1.98 -3.58 -49.77
N ASN A 520 -0.89 -3.64 -48.99
CA ASN A 520 0.48 -3.62 -49.49
C ASN A 520 0.82 -4.90 -50.25
N HIS A 521 0.33 -6.09 -49.82
CA HIS A 521 0.51 -7.34 -50.59
C HIS A 521 -0.28 -7.35 -51.89
N ILE A 522 -1.41 -6.66 -51.98
CA ILE A 522 -2.23 -6.56 -53.19
C ILE A 522 -1.58 -5.57 -54.17
N SER A 523 -0.93 -4.51 -53.67
CA SER A 523 -0.25 -3.51 -54.53
C SER A 523 1.10 -4.01 -55.06
N THR A 524 1.76 -4.97 -54.37
CA THR A 524 3.06 -5.56 -54.80
C THR A 524 2.91 -6.84 -55.60
N ALA A 525 1.76 -7.52 -55.58
CA ALA A 525 1.44 -8.66 -56.39
C ALA A 525 0.81 -8.18 -57.72
N GLY A 526 1.66 -7.60 -58.59
CA GLY A 526 1.32 -7.46 -60.01
C GLY A 526 0.96 -8.80 -60.59
N THR A 527 -0.28 -8.93 -61.06
CA THR A 527 -0.78 -9.87 -62.09
C THR A 527 -0.23 -11.31 -62.08
N GLU A 528 -0.38 -12.08 -61.02
CA GLU A 528 -0.46 -13.54 -61.11
C GLU A 528 -1.60 -14.08 -60.25
N SER A 529 -2.47 -14.77 -60.97
CA SER A 529 -3.74 -15.36 -60.56
C SER A 529 -3.68 -16.21 -59.29
N CYS A 530 -4.26 -15.72 -58.21
CA CYS A 530 -4.75 -16.56 -57.11
C CYS A 530 -6.28 -16.46 -57.04
N PHE A 531 -6.98 -17.42 -57.68
CA PHE A 531 -8.44 -17.58 -57.64
C PHE A 531 -8.92 -17.95 -56.25
N LEU A 532 -8.98 -16.97 -55.34
CA LEU A 532 -9.90 -17.04 -54.23
C LEU A 532 -11.21 -16.39 -54.67
N PRO A 533 -12.39 -17.08 -54.53
CA PRO A 533 -13.69 -16.54 -54.95
C PRO A 533 -13.85 -15.15 -54.38
N ALA A 534 -14.25 -14.18 -55.19
CA ALA A 534 -14.49 -12.80 -54.81
C ALA A 534 -15.43 -12.67 -53.58
N ALA A 535 -16.36 -13.61 -53.48
CA ALA A 535 -17.28 -13.77 -52.32
C ALA A 535 -16.57 -14.02 -50.99
N VAL A 536 -15.49 -14.83 -50.92
CA VAL A 536 -14.75 -15.11 -49.69
C VAL A 536 -13.91 -13.88 -49.26
N LYS A 537 -13.36 -13.13 -50.23
CA LYS A 537 -12.70 -11.84 -50.01
C LYS A 537 -13.71 -10.79 -49.48
N GLN A 538 -14.91 -10.77 -50.06
CA GLN A 538 -15.96 -9.82 -49.69
C GLN A 538 -16.55 -10.13 -48.30
N LEU A 539 -16.81 -11.40 -47.96
CA LEU A 539 -17.21 -11.85 -46.63
C LEU A 539 -16.13 -11.58 -45.58
N GLY A 540 -14.87 -11.81 -45.87
CA GLY A 540 -13.74 -11.48 -44.99
C GLY A 540 -13.61 -9.98 -44.72
N ASN A 541 -13.85 -9.14 -45.71
CA ASN A 541 -13.83 -7.68 -45.60
C ASN A 541 -15.05 -7.15 -44.82
N LEU A 542 -16.24 -7.71 -45.05
CA LEU A 542 -17.48 -7.38 -44.31
C LEU A 542 -17.34 -7.76 -42.82
N TYR A 543 -16.83 -8.96 -42.53
CA TYR A 543 -16.58 -9.40 -41.14
C TYR A 543 -15.58 -8.50 -40.42
N ARG A 544 -14.48 -8.12 -41.07
CA ARG A 544 -13.46 -7.21 -40.52
C ARG A 544 -13.96 -5.79 -40.35
N ALA A 545 -14.74 -5.27 -41.32
CA ALA A 545 -15.34 -3.96 -41.26
C ALA A 545 -16.37 -3.86 -40.10
N ASN A 546 -17.21 -4.88 -39.93
CA ASN A 546 -18.15 -4.93 -38.80
C ASN A 546 -17.42 -5.06 -37.46
N ARG A 547 -16.36 -5.85 -37.37
CA ARG A 547 -15.54 -5.98 -36.16
C ARG A 547 -14.85 -4.66 -35.80
N SER A 548 -14.29 -3.92 -36.75
CA SER A 548 -13.67 -2.62 -36.50
C SER A 548 -14.70 -1.58 -36.06
N ARG A 549 -15.90 -1.58 -36.62
CA ARG A 549 -17.02 -0.68 -36.22
C ARG A 549 -17.48 -0.98 -34.81
N VAL A 550 -17.67 -2.26 -34.44
CA VAL A 550 -18.05 -2.68 -33.09
C VAL A 550 -16.98 -2.27 -32.07
N LEU A 551 -15.68 -2.50 -32.37
CA LEU A 551 -14.60 -2.08 -31.49
C LEU A 551 -14.51 -0.55 -31.36
N ALA A 552 -14.73 0.21 -32.44
CA ALA A 552 -14.75 1.67 -32.40
C ALA A 552 -15.92 2.23 -31.59
N LEU A 553 -17.13 1.63 -31.74
CA LEU A 553 -18.29 2.00 -30.92
C LEU A 553 -18.04 1.69 -29.44
N PHE A 554 -17.45 0.54 -29.15
CA PHE A 554 -17.10 0.16 -27.77
C PHE A 554 -16.04 1.10 -27.17
N LEU A 555 -15.02 1.47 -27.97
CA LEU A 555 -14.03 2.48 -27.58
C LEU A 555 -14.70 3.84 -27.29
N GLY A 556 -15.63 4.27 -28.17
CA GLY A 556 -16.40 5.49 -27.98
C GLY A 556 -17.24 5.45 -26.70
N SER A 557 -17.87 4.32 -26.38
CA SER A 557 -18.63 4.14 -25.14
C SER A 557 -17.75 4.23 -23.89
N ILE A 558 -16.54 3.70 -23.92
CA ILE A 558 -15.58 3.80 -22.82
C ILE A 558 -15.10 5.24 -22.63
N LEU A 559 -14.77 5.94 -23.73
CA LEU A 559 -14.36 7.35 -23.67
C LEU A 559 -15.51 8.23 -23.16
N LEU A 560 -16.76 7.94 -23.58
CA LEU A 560 -17.95 8.61 -23.07
C LEU A 560 -18.12 8.37 -21.56
N PHE A 561 -17.88 7.13 -21.08
CA PHE A 561 -17.89 6.85 -19.63
C PHE A 561 -16.91 7.75 -18.87
N PHE A 562 -15.65 7.86 -19.32
CA PHE A 562 -14.68 8.73 -18.65
C PHE A 562 -15.09 10.22 -18.72
N ALA A 563 -15.66 10.67 -19.84
CA ALA A 563 -16.16 12.04 -19.95
C ALA A 563 -17.31 12.31 -18.97
N VAL A 564 -18.27 11.38 -18.89
CA VAL A 564 -19.40 11.45 -17.94
C VAL A 564 -18.91 11.39 -16.50
N ASP A 565 -17.94 10.54 -16.19
CA ASP A 565 -17.36 10.42 -14.85
C ASP A 565 -16.66 11.71 -14.41
N VAL A 566 -15.88 12.33 -15.30
CA VAL A 566 -15.25 13.65 -15.02
C VAL A 566 -16.30 14.73 -14.79
N ILE A 567 -17.34 14.79 -15.62
CA ILE A 567 -18.45 15.76 -15.50
C ILE A 567 -19.21 15.50 -14.18
N TYR A 568 -19.52 14.25 -13.89
CA TYR A 568 -20.19 13.86 -12.63
C TYR A 568 -19.36 14.28 -11.40
N LEU A 569 -18.05 14.00 -11.39
CA LEU A 569 -17.17 14.41 -10.30
C LEU A 569 -17.10 15.94 -10.17
N HIS A 570 -17.06 16.66 -11.28
CA HIS A 570 -17.05 18.12 -11.26
C HIS A 570 -18.37 18.67 -10.69
N ILE A 571 -19.52 18.18 -11.14
CA ILE A 571 -20.83 18.59 -10.61
C ILE A 571 -20.94 18.23 -9.12
N LYS A 572 -20.53 17.04 -8.72
CA LYS A 572 -20.56 16.58 -7.32
C LYS A 572 -19.69 17.44 -6.40
N THR A 573 -18.55 17.96 -6.89
CA THR A 573 -17.66 18.80 -6.08
C THR A 573 -18.09 20.27 -6.08
N SER A 574 -18.34 20.85 -7.26
CA SER A 574 -18.66 22.27 -7.40
C SER A 574 -20.13 22.59 -7.13
N GLY A 575 -21.04 21.63 -7.37
CA GLY A 575 -22.49 21.78 -7.12
C GLY A 575 -22.94 21.30 -5.73
N ARG A 576 -22.02 21.20 -4.77
CA ARG A 576 -22.37 20.81 -3.42
C ARG A 576 -23.20 21.89 -2.72
N GLU A 577 -24.39 21.53 -2.26
CA GLU A 577 -25.31 22.42 -1.53
C GLU A 577 -25.32 22.20 -0.02
N TYR A 578 -24.56 21.21 0.48
CA TYR A 578 -24.49 20.85 1.89
C TYR A 578 -23.08 21.08 2.46
N LEU A 579 -23.03 21.34 3.76
CA LEU A 579 -21.80 21.37 4.55
C LEU A 579 -21.48 19.94 5.02
N GLU A 580 -20.25 19.48 4.75
CA GLU A 580 -19.78 18.17 5.26
C GLU A 580 -18.53 18.35 6.12
N ILE A 581 -18.57 17.82 7.33
CA ILE A 581 -17.43 17.82 8.26
C ILE A 581 -17.06 16.40 8.56
N THR A 582 -15.77 16.06 8.39
CA THR A 582 -15.25 14.75 8.72
C THR A 582 -14.14 14.85 9.77
N PHE A 583 -14.40 14.24 10.92
CA PHE A 583 -13.39 14.01 11.94
C PHE A 583 -12.62 12.75 11.57
N ILE A 584 -11.40 12.93 11.09
CA ILE A 584 -10.56 11.84 10.56
C ILE A 584 -9.99 11.02 11.71
N ASP A 585 -10.08 9.69 11.66
CA ASP A 585 -9.40 8.82 12.62
C ASP A 585 -7.87 8.88 12.37
N VAL A 586 -7.21 9.74 13.11
CA VAL A 586 -5.74 9.88 13.15
C VAL A 586 -5.12 9.19 14.38
N GLY A 587 -5.93 8.43 15.12
CA GLY A 587 -5.57 7.90 16.43
C GLY A 587 -5.56 8.99 17.48
N GLN A 588 -4.47 9.11 18.27
CA GLN A 588 -4.37 10.21 19.24
C GLN A 588 -3.93 11.49 18.52
N GLY A 589 -4.71 12.56 18.63
CA GLY A 589 -4.54 13.83 17.96
C GLY A 589 -5.78 14.27 17.18
N SER A 590 -5.68 15.34 16.42
CA SER A 590 -6.80 15.95 15.72
C SER A 590 -6.51 16.16 14.23
N SER A 591 -7.50 15.87 13.38
CA SER A 591 -7.53 16.29 11.98
C SER A 591 -8.98 16.30 11.51
N THR A 592 -9.45 17.46 11.06
CA THR A 592 -10.84 17.64 10.63
C THR A 592 -10.87 18.25 9.23
N LEU A 593 -11.57 17.58 8.32
CA LEU A 593 -11.82 18.11 6.97
C LEU A 593 -13.22 18.71 6.92
N VAL A 594 -13.31 19.96 6.48
CA VAL A 594 -14.56 20.67 6.22
C VAL A 594 -14.69 20.90 4.72
N LYS A 595 -15.79 20.45 4.14
CA LYS A 595 -16.15 20.67 2.74
C LYS A 595 -17.37 21.60 2.73
N PHE A 596 -17.16 22.82 2.29
CA PHE A 596 -18.21 23.84 2.21
C PHE A 596 -19.08 23.68 0.96
N PRO A 597 -20.30 24.25 0.98
CA PRO A 597 -21.07 24.46 -0.24
C PRO A 597 -20.23 25.20 -1.30
N GLY A 598 -20.41 24.83 -2.57
CA GLY A 598 -19.60 25.40 -3.66
C GLY A 598 -18.20 24.76 -3.83
N GLY A 599 -17.82 23.77 -3.00
CA GLY A 599 -16.65 22.90 -3.22
C GLY A 599 -15.35 23.36 -2.52
N ILE A 600 -15.36 24.50 -1.80
CA ILE A 600 -14.20 24.94 -1.00
C ILE A 600 -13.91 23.95 0.13
N THR A 601 -12.63 23.71 0.41
CA THR A 601 -12.17 22.74 1.40
C THR A 601 -11.28 23.40 2.46
N MET A 602 -11.52 23.03 3.73
CA MET A 602 -10.68 23.45 4.85
C MET A 602 -10.19 22.22 5.61
N LEU A 603 -8.89 22.14 5.86
CA LEU A 603 -8.29 21.11 6.72
C LEU A 603 -7.82 21.76 8.02
N VAL A 604 -8.41 21.35 9.13
CA VAL A 604 -8.06 21.81 10.48
C VAL A 604 -7.22 20.73 11.14
N ASP A 605 -5.95 21.02 11.39
CA ASP A 605 -4.92 20.15 11.95
C ASP A 605 -4.62 18.90 11.07
N GLY A 606 -3.54 18.23 11.37
CA GLY A 606 -3.05 17.10 10.58
C GLY A 606 -2.74 15.84 11.38
N GLY A 607 -3.08 15.82 12.68
CA GLY A 607 -2.66 14.73 13.55
C GLY A 607 -1.13 14.66 13.72
N GLY A 608 -0.65 13.74 14.51
CA GLY A 608 0.77 13.51 14.65
C GLY A 608 1.10 12.57 15.80
N PHE A 609 2.16 11.77 15.64
CA PHE A 609 2.70 10.99 16.73
C PHE A 609 3.97 11.63 17.29
N TYR A 610 4.19 11.49 18.60
CA TYR A 610 5.47 11.85 19.22
C TYR A 610 6.61 10.99 18.69
N ASP A 611 6.34 9.74 18.30
CA ASP A 611 7.25 8.88 17.54
C ASP A 611 7.20 9.25 16.05
N ARG A 612 8.25 9.95 15.60
CA ARG A 612 8.38 10.47 14.22
C ARG A 612 8.57 9.39 13.16
N SER A 613 8.61 8.12 13.54
CA SER A 613 8.76 7.00 12.59
C SER A 613 7.55 6.78 11.70
N PHE A 614 6.41 7.46 11.96
CA PHE A 614 5.19 7.34 11.19
C PHE A 614 4.56 8.72 10.93
N ASP A 615 4.56 9.15 9.68
CA ASP A 615 3.98 10.42 9.24
C ASP A 615 2.48 10.24 8.96
N LEU A 616 1.62 10.77 9.84
CA LEU A 616 0.16 10.70 9.70
C LEU A 616 -0.35 11.45 8.46
N GLY A 617 0.29 12.57 8.10
CA GLY A 617 -0.05 13.29 6.87
C GLY A 617 0.11 12.41 5.65
N LYS A 618 1.24 11.69 5.56
CA LYS A 618 1.58 10.81 4.43
C LYS A 618 0.73 9.54 4.35
N TYR A 619 0.47 8.91 5.49
CA TYR A 619 -0.09 7.55 5.51
C TYR A 619 -1.57 7.48 5.90
N VAL A 620 -2.15 8.58 6.41
CA VAL A 620 -3.54 8.62 6.87
C VAL A 620 -4.31 9.76 6.20
N VAL A 621 -3.90 11.02 6.41
CA VAL A 621 -4.67 12.19 5.94
C VAL A 621 -4.63 12.29 4.41
N ALA A 622 -3.45 12.23 3.78
CA ALA A 622 -3.33 12.33 2.32
C ALA A 622 -4.08 11.21 1.57
N PRO A 623 -3.99 9.92 1.94
CA PRO A 623 -4.80 8.87 1.32
C PRO A 623 -6.31 9.13 1.44
N TYR A 624 -6.78 9.66 2.58
CA TYR A 624 -8.17 10.04 2.75
C TYR A 624 -8.56 11.18 1.78
N LEU A 625 -7.76 12.25 1.70
CA LEU A 625 -8.00 13.37 0.77
C LEU A 625 -8.04 12.89 -0.69
N TRP A 626 -7.10 12.06 -1.11
CA TRP A 626 -7.09 11.51 -2.47
C TRP A 626 -8.27 10.57 -2.74
N HIS A 627 -8.72 9.80 -1.74
CA HIS A 627 -9.93 8.98 -1.84
C HIS A 627 -11.15 9.85 -2.09
N GLU A 628 -11.27 10.97 -1.37
CA GLU A 628 -12.33 11.99 -1.55
C GLU A 628 -12.14 12.85 -2.81
N LYS A 629 -11.21 12.47 -3.70
CA LYS A 629 -10.90 13.16 -4.96
C LYS A 629 -10.37 14.60 -4.77
N ILE A 630 -9.88 14.95 -3.58
CA ILE A 630 -9.31 16.26 -3.25
C ILE A 630 -7.85 16.31 -3.74
N LYS A 631 -7.53 17.32 -4.56
CA LYS A 631 -6.17 17.59 -5.07
C LYS A 631 -5.49 18.75 -4.36
N GLY A 632 -6.26 19.66 -3.80
CA GLY A 632 -5.82 20.84 -3.08
C GLY A 632 -6.68 21.07 -1.83
N VAL A 633 -6.15 21.87 -0.92
CA VAL A 633 -6.83 22.31 0.32
C VAL A 633 -6.84 23.84 0.27
N ASP A 634 -8.02 24.44 0.13
CA ASP A 634 -8.15 25.89 -0.04
C ASP A 634 -7.69 26.64 1.22
N ILE A 635 -8.05 26.11 2.40
CA ILE A 635 -7.69 26.67 3.70
C ILE A 635 -7.10 25.58 4.59
N MET A 636 -5.85 25.74 4.99
CA MET A 636 -5.18 24.88 5.99
C MET A 636 -5.09 25.62 7.31
N VAL A 637 -5.63 25.06 8.38
CA VAL A 637 -5.64 25.65 9.71
C VAL A 637 -4.75 24.85 10.65
N LEU A 638 -3.85 25.51 11.35
CA LEU A 638 -3.15 24.96 12.51
C LEU A 638 -3.71 25.62 13.77
N THR A 639 -4.38 24.85 14.61
CA THR A 639 -4.98 25.36 15.83
C THR A 639 -3.90 25.79 16.84
N HIS A 640 -2.91 24.96 17.07
CA HIS A 640 -1.74 25.23 17.92
C HIS A 640 -0.56 24.28 17.54
N PRO A 641 0.70 24.64 17.88
CA PRO A 641 1.88 23.95 17.33
C PRO A 641 2.26 22.66 18.07
N ASP A 642 1.31 21.93 18.67
CA ASP A 642 1.56 20.63 19.29
C ASP A 642 1.68 19.50 18.28
N GLN A 643 2.44 18.43 18.63
CA GLN A 643 2.83 17.40 17.67
C GLN A 643 1.61 16.64 17.13
N ASP A 644 0.61 16.40 17.96
CA ASP A 644 -0.62 15.70 17.62
C ASP A 644 -1.63 16.56 16.82
N HIS A 645 -1.26 17.80 16.48
CA HIS A 645 -1.97 18.72 15.59
C HIS A 645 -1.14 19.07 14.35
N VAL A 646 0.14 19.47 14.53
CA VAL A 646 0.99 19.93 13.44
C VAL A 646 1.64 18.80 12.64
N GLY A 647 1.74 17.59 13.23
CA GLY A 647 2.63 16.53 12.75
C GLY A 647 2.44 16.11 11.29
N GLY A 648 1.20 16.03 10.81
CA GLY A 648 0.87 15.66 9.43
C GLY A 648 0.82 16.83 8.44
N LEU A 649 0.66 18.08 8.91
CA LEU A 649 0.49 19.24 8.03
C LEU A 649 1.70 19.50 7.10
N PRO A 650 2.97 19.27 7.51
CA PRO A 650 4.09 19.44 6.59
C PRO A 650 3.99 18.61 5.32
N TYR A 651 3.50 17.36 5.43
CA TYR A 651 3.31 16.53 4.24
C TYR A 651 2.19 17.06 3.35
N ILE A 652 1.07 17.49 3.94
CA ILE A 652 -0.06 18.06 3.19
C ILE A 652 0.37 19.36 2.50
N ALA A 653 0.98 20.30 3.21
CA ALA A 653 1.48 21.56 2.64
C ALA A 653 2.48 21.34 1.49
N ASP A 654 3.29 20.27 1.55
CA ASP A 654 4.29 19.96 0.53
C ASP A 654 3.68 19.33 -0.74
N ASN A 655 2.67 18.47 -0.60
CA ASN A 655 2.18 17.60 -1.67
C ASN A 655 0.79 17.96 -2.21
N PHE A 656 0.09 18.91 -1.58
CA PHE A 656 -1.19 19.45 -2.04
C PHE A 656 -1.05 20.94 -2.44
N GLU A 657 -1.89 21.38 -3.34
CA GLU A 657 -2.10 22.80 -3.57
C GLU A 657 -2.79 23.38 -2.32
N THR A 658 -2.22 24.42 -1.73
CA THR A 658 -2.76 25.06 -0.51
C THR A 658 -2.98 26.54 -0.82
N GLY A 659 -4.21 27.03 -0.66
CA GLY A 659 -4.54 28.42 -0.90
C GLY A 659 -4.06 29.32 0.22
N GLU A 660 -4.61 29.15 1.43
CA GLU A 660 -4.25 29.92 2.62
C GLU A 660 -3.83 29.02 3.78
N PHE A 661 -2.94 29.52 4.62
CA PHE A 661 -2.59 28.92 5.89
C PHE A 661 -3.00 29.82 7.05
N TRP A 662 -3.87 29.34 7.91
CA TRP A 662 -4.33 30.07 9.10
C TRP A 662 -3.67 29.51 10.37
N SER A 663 -3.25 30.37 11.28
CA SER A 663 -2.76 30.00 12.61
C SER A 663 -2.97 31.12 13.62
N ASN A 664 -2.79 30.79 14.90
CA ASN A 664 -2.81 31.76 15.99
C ASN A 664 -1.54 32.62 16.09
N GLY A 665 -0.57 32.49 15.18
CA GLY A 665 0.69 33.21 15.20
C GLY A 665 1.74 32.71 16.20
N CYS A 666 1.44 31.68 17.01
CA CYS A 666 2.40 31.14 17.96
C CYS A 666 3.62 30.51 17.27
N GLU A 667 4.80 30.80 17.79
CA GLU A 667 6.06 30.19 17.33
C GLU A 667 6.40 28.94 18.16
N SER A 668 6.98 27.95 17.52
CA SER A 668 7.42 26.74 18.21
C SER A 668 8.79 26.24 17.73
N LYS A 669 9.56 25.70 18.68
CA LYS A 669 10.85 25.06 18.39
C LYS A 669 10.69 23.61 17.87
N LYS A 670 9.47 23.06 17.84
CA LYS A 670 9.20 21.70 17.38
C LYS A 670 9.57 21.56 15.89
N GLU A 671 10.20 20.46 15.54
CA GLU A 671 10.74 20.27 14.18
C GLU A 671 9.64 20.21 13.12
N SER A 672 8.50 19.59 13.41
CA SER A 672 7.36 19.54 12.49
C SER A 672 6.84 20.94 12.17
N PHE A 673 6.76 21.83 13.17
CA PHE A 673 6.36 23.23 12.97
C PHE A 673 7.38 23.99 12.13
N ARG A 674 8.69 23.86 12.43
CA ARG A 674 9.76 24.50 11.65
C ARG A 674 9.74 24.03 10.19
N ARG A 675 9.52 22.73 9.97
CA ARG A 675 9.39 22.17 8.63
C ARG A 675 8.18 22.74 7.90
N LEU A 676 7.02 22.83 8.56
CA LEU A 676 5.80 23.43 8.00
C LEU A 676 6.07 24.90 7.60
N LYS A 677 6.63 25.73 8.48
CA LYS A 677 6.99 27.13 8.16
C LYS A 677 7.92 27.27 6.96
N LYS A 678 8.92 26.38 6.86
CA LYS A 678 9.84 26.35 5.71
C LYS A 678 9.09 26.07 4.41
N ILE A 679 8.13 25.14 4.42
CA ILE A 679 7.32 24.78 3.25
C ILE A 679 6.41 25.93 2.85
N ILE A 680 5.69 26.53 3.82
CA ILE A 680 4.80 27.67 3.59
C ILE A 680 5.56 28.83 2.93
N ARG A 681 6.74 29.20 3.44
CA ARG A 681 7.61 30.23 2.86
C ARG A 681 8.10 29.85 1.45
N ARG A 682 8.56 28.60 1.25
CA ARG A 682 9.07 28.14 -0.04
C ARG A 682 7.99 28.14 -1.12
N LYS A 683 6.75 27.76 -0.78
CA LYS A 683 5.61 27.73 -1.71
C LYS A 683 4.88 29.06 -1.79
N ALA A 684 5.29 30.09 -1.04
CA ALA A 684 4.64 31.40 -0.95
C ALA A 684 3.14 31.28 -0.59
N ILE A 685 2.77 30.32 0.29
CA ILE A 685 1.40 30.14 0.77
C ILE A 685 1.07 31.35 1.66
N HIS A 686 -0.07 32.03 1.39
CA HIS A 686 -0.52 33.16 2.17
C HIS A 686 -0.81 32.75 3.62
N HIS A 687 -0.04 33.29 4.57
CA HIS A 687 -0.19 33.01 6.00
C HIS A 687 -1.05 34.10 6.67
N LYS A 688 -2.21 33.73 7.15
CA LYS A 688 -3.15 34.58 7.87
C LYS A 688 -3.10 34.21 9.36
N ILE A 689 -2.77 35.19 10.18
CA ILE A 689 -2.88 35.06 11.64
C ILE A 689 -4.31 35.40 12.01
N VAL A 690 -4.95 34.52 12.79
CA VAL A 690 -6.36 34.63 13.16
C VAL A 690 -6.54 34.69 14.68
N ASP A 691 -7.47 35.53 15.14
CA ASP A 691 -7.85 35.74 16.53
C ASP A 691 -9.34 36.13 16.60
N LYS A 692 -9.86 36.45 17.79
CA LYS A 692 -11.25 36.84 18.01
C LYS A 692 -11.67 38.11 17.22
N ASP A 693 -10.73 38.99 16.92
CA ASP A 693 -10.97 40.23 16.17
C ASP A 693 -10.93 40.02 14.65
N THR A 694 -10.59 38.82 14.21
CA THR A 694 -10.66 38.43 12.81
C THR A 694 -12.11 38.53 12.30
N PRO A 695 -12.37 39.30 11.22
CA PRO A 695 -13.71 39.44 10.68
C PRO A 695 -14.33 38.09 10.34
N LYS A 696 -15.65 37.97 10.57
CA LYS A 696 -16.43 36.80 10.18
C LYS A 696 -16.18 36.50 8.70
N GLN A 697 -15.76 35.29 8.41
CA GLN A 697 -15.55 34.81 7.05
C GLN A 697 -16.81 34.12 6.55
N THR A 698 -17.21 34.38 5.31
CA THR A 698 -18.33 33.69 4.68
C THR A 698 -17.82 32.88 3.51
N ILE A 699 -18.14 31.58 3.44
CA ILE A 699 -17.75 30.66 2.37
C ILE A 699 -19.03 29.98 1.87
N GLY A 700 -19.49 30.36 0.68
CA GLY A 700 -20.84 30.06 0.23
C GLY A 700 -21.85 30.63 1.24
N ASP A 701 -22.82 29.83 1.65
CA ASP A 701 -23.81 30.21 2.67
C ASP A 701 -23.37 29.86 4.11
N ALA A 702 -22.19 29.25 4.28
CA ALA A 702 -21.62 28.95 5.60
C ALA A 702 -20.77 30.11 6.11
N SER A 703 -20.78 30.32 7.43
CA SER A 703 -19.99 31.35 8.09
C SER A 703 -19.04 30.78 9.11
N ILE A 704 -17.84 31.34 9.19
CA ILE A 704 -16.80 30.98 10.15
C ILE A 704 -16.53 32.18 11.04
N ARG A 705 -16.60 31.97 12.35
CA ARG A 705 -16.20 32.95 13.37
C ARG A 705 -15.09 32.37 14.24
N ILE A 706 -13.99 33.12 14.39
CA ILE A 706 -12.91 32.80 15.31
C ILE A 706 -13.29 33.36 16.68
N LEU A 707 -13.19 32.53 17.72
CA LEU A 707 -13.57 32.85 19.10
C LEU A 707 -12.34 32.95 20.01
N ASN A 708 -11.22 32.29 19.63
CA ASN A 708 -9.94 32.32 20.37
C ASN A 708 -8.77 32.25 19.35
N PRO A 709 -7.60 32.86 19.65
CA PRO A 709 -7.21 33.50 20.91
C PRO A 709 -7.92 34.85 21.16
N ILE A 710 -8.24 35.09 22.41
CA ILE A 710 -8.91 36.33 22.83
C ILE A 710 -7.95 37.54 22.77
N LYS A 711 -6.66 37.28 22.96
CA LYS A 711 -5.60 38.30 22.82
C LYS A 711 -4.66 37.88 21.69
N SER A 712 -4.44 38.79 20.72
CA SER A 712 -3.49 38.52 19.67
C SER A 712 -2.09 38.25 20.25
N VAL A 713 -1.50 37.15 19.86
CA VAL A 713 -0.17 36.68 20.30
C VAL A 713 0.96 37.38 19.54
N THR A 714 0.62 38.20 18.54
CA THR A 714 1.56 38.90 17.67
C THR A 714 2.16 40.11 18.37
N GLY A 715 3.47 40.13 18.54
CA GLY A 715 4.24 41.32 18.96
C GLY A 715 4.96 41.24 20.31
N SER A 716 4.72 40.25 21.12
CA SER A 716 5.50 40.01 22.33
C SER A 716 6.59 38.98 22.03
N GLY A 717 7.84 39.44 21.90
CA GLY A 717 9.02 38.57 22.00
C GLY A 717 9.15 37.93 23.38
N LEU A 718 8.05 37.65 24.02
CA LEU A 718 7.93 37.17 25.38
C LEU A 718 7.96 35.61 25.36
N HIS A 719 9.14 35.11 25.64
CA HIS A 719 9.28 33.79 26.26
C HIS A 719 8.68 33.89 27.65
N PHE A 720 7.35 33.71 27.76
CA PHE A 720 6.74 33.48 29.06
C PHE A 720 7.00 32.01 29.43
N PRO A 721 7.54 31.71 30.62
CA PRO A 721 7.66 30.35 31.14
C PRO A 721 6.33 29.63 31.28
N ASP A 722 5.20 30.37 31.38
CA ASP A 722 3.86 29.87 31.62
C ASP A 722 2.89 29.98 30.43
N PHE A 723 3.42 30.09 29.19
CA PHE A 723 2.60 30.20 27.99
C PHE A 723 2.06 28.81 27.60
N ASP A 724 0.76 28.57 27.84
CA ASP A 724 0.10 27.35 27.41
C ASP A 724 -0.33 27.48 25.94
N TYR A 725 0.27 26.67 25.07
CA TYR A 725 -0.07 26.61 23.64
C TYR A 725 -1.53 26.17 23.43
N ASN A 726 -2.07 25.31 24.30
CA ASN A 726 -3.41 24.74 24.20
C ASN A 726 -4.44 25.84 24.42
N ASP A 727 -4.32 26.62 25.50
CA ASP A 727 -5.28 27.67 25.84
C ASP A 727 -5.28 28.84 24.84
N ASN A 728 -4.23 28.96 24.03
CA ASN A 728 -4.17 29.90 22.90
C ASN A 728 -4.53 29.26 21.55
N GLY A 729 -5.08 28.05 21.55
CA GLY A 729 -5.52 27.34 20.33
C GLY A 729 -6.61 28.11 19.57
N VAL A 730 -6.63 27.99 18.24
CA VAL A 730 -7.68 28.59 17.42
C VAL A 730 -9.00 27.87 17.68
N VAL A 731 -9.93 28.56 18.32
CA VAL A 731 -11.32 28.11 18.48
C VAL A 731 -12.17 28.72 17.40
N MET A 732 -12.89 27.88 16.64
CA MET A 732 -13.74 28.36 15.56
C MET A 732 -15.15 27.79 15.64
N LYS A 733 -16.14 28.64 15.34
CA LYS A 733 -17.54 28.28 15.16
C LYS A 733 -17.89 28.37 13.68
N ILE A 734 -18.42 27.27 13.13
CA ILE A 734 -18.90 27.19 11.76
C ILE A 734 -20.43 27.12 11.83
N THR A 735 -21.13 27.98 11.09
CA THR A 735 -22.60 27.99 11.05
C THR A 735 -23.07 27.89 9.61
N PHE A 736 -24.01 27.00 9.34
CA PHE A 736 -24.67 26.83 8.05
C PHE A 736 -26.18 26.64 8.28
N GLY A 737 -26.98 27.57 7.79
CA GLY A 737 -28.40 27.63 8.11
C GLY A 737 -28.63 27.78 9.62
N SER A 738 -29.42 26.87 10.18
CA SER A 738 -29.68 26.81 11.63
C SER A 738 -28.65 25.98 12.42
N ILE A 739 -27.81 25.20 11.69
CA ILE A 739 -26.87 24.27 12.33
C ILE A 739 -25.50 24.91 12.55
N SER A 740 -24.97 24.71 13.75
CA SER A 740 -23.68 25.25 14.18
C SER A 740 -22.76 24.17 14.75
N ILE A 741 -21.47 24.29 14.46
CA ILE A 741 -20.41 23.35 14.85
C ILE A 741 -19.30 24.14 15.54
N LEU A 742 -18.91 23.73 16.74
CA LEU A 742 -17.79 24.32 17.48
C LEU A 742 -16.57 23.41 17.47
N LEU A 743 -15.45 23.93 16.97
CA LEU A 743 -14.13 23.29 16.97
C LEU A 743 -13.22 24.03 17.96
N PRO A 744 -13.10 23.55 19.21
CA PRO A 744 -12.46 24.27 20.31
C PRO A 744 -10.96 24.02 20.43
N ALA A 745 -10.36 23.22 19.55
CA ALA A 745 -8.97 22.75 19.70
C ALA A 745 -8.73 22.06 21.07
N ASP A 746 -7.57 22.28 21.68
CA ASP A 746 -7.18 21.61 22.94
C ASP A 746 -7.29 22.55 24.15
N ILE A 747 -8.23 23.53 24.12
CA ILE A 747 -8.42 24.45 25.25
C ILE A 747 -8.72 23.72 26.56
N SER A 748 -8.14 24.26 27.65
CA SER A 748 -8.42 23.78 28.99
C SER A 748 -9.60 24.52 29.62
N LYS A 749 -10.02 24.08 30.80
CA LYS A 749 -11.07 24.75 31.61
C LYS A 749 -10.81 26.25 31.85
N TYR A 750 -9.56 26.70 31.75
CA TYR A 750 -9.22 28.13 31.95
C TYR A 750 -9.66 28.95 30.73
N ALA A 751 -9.26 28.54 29.51
CA ALA A 751 -9.71 29.19 28.30
C ALA A 751 -11.22 29.00 28.06
N GLU A 752 -11.80 27.85 28.44
CA GLU A 752 -13.26 27.67 28.46
C GLU A 752 -13.97 28.71 29.33
N ALA A 753 -13.45 28.99 30.53
CA ALA A 753 -14.01 29.98 31.44
C ALA A 753 -13.87 31.42 30.86
N GLU A 754 -12.74 31.74 30.21
CA GLU A 754 -12.56 33.03 29.53
C GLU A 754 -13.56 33.21 28.39
N LEU A 755 -13.78 32.17 27.60
CA LEU A 755 -14.76 32.16 26.51
C LEU A 755 -16.17 32.38 27.02
N VAL A 756 -16.56 31.69 28.09
CA VAL A 756 -17.87 31.87 28.72
C VAL A 756 -18.02 33.29 29.27
N ALA A 757 -16.99 33.83 29.94
CA ALA A 757 -17.00 35.17 30.52
C ALA A 757 -16.99 36.27 29.45
N SER A 758 -16.50 36.00 28.24
CA SER A 758 -16.47 36.96 27.14
C SER A 758 -17.85 37.38 26.62
N GLY A 759 -18.90 36.62 26.94
CA GLY A 759 -20.25 36.84 26.43
C GLY A 759 -20.45 36.56 24.95
N MET A 760 -19.46 35.94 24.28
CA MET A 760 -19.58 35.51 22.89
C MET A 760 -20.59 34.38 22.75
N ASP A 761 -21.28 34.32 21.60
CA ASP A 761 -22.22 33.24 21.30
C ASP A 761 -21.44 31.92 21.04
N LEU A 762 -21.48 31.03 22.06
CA LEU A 762 -20.86 29.70 22.04
C LEU A 762 -21.82 28.58 21.66
N ASN A 763 -23.15 28.87 21.56
CA ASN A 763 -24.16 27.85 21.28
C ASN A 763 -23.81 27.08 19.98
N ALA A 764 -23.79 25.75 20.06
CA ALA A 764 -23.48 24.91 18.91
C ALA A 764 -24.12 23.52 19.06
N ASP A 765 -24.74 23.04 18.00
CA ASP A 765 -25.42 21.74 17.94
C ASP A 765 -24.43 20.59 18.03
N ILE A 766 -23.25 20.80 17.46
CA ILE A 766 -22.15 19.80 17.40
C ILE A 766 -20.91 20.42 18.05
N LEU A 767 -20.30 19.69 18.95
CA LEU A 767 -19.05 20.07 19.61
C LEU A 767 -17.98 19.03 19.35
N MET A 768 -16.82 19.42 18.84
CA MET A 768 -15.62 18.60 18.97
C MET A 768 -15.17 18.65 20.43
N ALA A 769 -14.89 17.50 21.05
CA ALA A 769 -14.45 17.45 22.44
C ALA A 769 -13.13 18.22 22.63
N PRO A 770 -13.08 19.27 23.47
CA PRO A 770 -11.84 19.97 23.76
C PRO A 770 -10.79 19.02 24.32
N HIS A 771 -9.55 19.15 23.85
CA HIS A 771 -8.39 18.41 24.34
C HIS A 771 -8.64 16.89 24.42
N HIS A 772 -9.28 16.33 23.39
CA HIS A 772 -9.61 14.90 23.26
C HIS A 772 -10.41 14.28 24.40
N GLY A 773 -11.11 15.10 25.18
CA GLY A 773 -11.82 14.67 26.39
C GLY A 773 -10.91 14.51 27.61
N SER A 774 -9.89 15.34 27.73
CA SER A 774 -9.03 15.45 28.92
C SER A 774 -9.83 15.86 30.13
N ARG A 775 -9.44 15.41 31.34
CA ARG A 775 -10.03 15.83 32.61
C ARG A 775 -9.98 17.36 32.80
N SER A 776 -8.98 18.01 32.21
CA SER A 776 -8.79 19.47 32.29
C SER A 776 -9.72 20.27 31.39
N SER A 777 -10.62 19.64 30.64
CA SER A 777 -11.50 20.29 29.64
C SER A 777 -12.96 19.87 29.81
N SER A 778 -13.84 20.40 28.96
CA SER A 778 -15.29 20.14 28.95
C SER A 778 -15.94 20.42 30.29
N SER A 779 -15.69 21.61 30.85
CA SER A 779 -16.29 22.05 32.14
C SER A 779 -17.80 22.15 32.02
N SER A 780 -18.51 21.95 33.14
CA SER A 780 -19.98 22.05 33.18
C SER A 780 -20.50 23.43 32.77
N SER A 781 -19.75 24.50 33.06
CA SER A 781 -20.11 25.88 32.67
C SER A 781 -20.00 26.04 31.14
N PHE A 782 -18.93 25.51 30.52
CA PHE A 782 -18.74 25.52 29.09
C PHE A 782 -19.82 24.71 28.35
N LEU A 783 -20.12 23.49 28.85
CA LEU A 783 -21.18 22.65 28.26
C LEU A 783 -22.56 23.29 28.34
N LYS A 784 -22.85 24.02 29.44
CA LYS A 784 -24.11 24.81 29.59
C LYS A 784 -24.16 26.00 28.64
N ALA A 785 -23.03 26.61 28.29
CA ALA A 785 -22.96 27.71 27.35
C ALA A 785 -23.06 27.21 25.90
N VAL A 786 -22.41 26.10 25.56
CA VAL A 786 -22.42 25.50 24.20
C VAL A 786 -23.72 24.77 23.92
N ARG A 787 -24.27 24.02 24.86
CA ARG A 787 -25.49 23.19 24.77
C ARG A 787 -25.50 22.25 23.58
N PRO A 788 -24.45 21.45 23.36
CA PRO A 788 -24.38 20.58 22.18
C PRO A 788 -25.33 19.39 22.33
N GLU A 789 -25.93 18.95 21.23
CA GLU A 789 -26.65 17.68 21.16
C GLU A 789 -25.67 16.52 20.95
N ILE A 790 -24.58 16.78 20.23
CA ILE A 790 -23.61 15.79 19.82
C ILE A 790 -22.20 16.27 20.15
N VAL A 791 -21.41 15.38 20.75
CA VAL A 791 -19.97 15.57 20.95
C VAL A 791 -19.20 14.52 20.16
N VAL A 792 -18.22 14.95 19.36
CA VAL A 792 -17.28 14.08 18.66
C VAL A 792 -15.93 14.11 19.35
N VAL A 793 -15.46 12.97 19.83
CA VAL A 793 -14.16 12.81 20.50
C VAL A 793 -13.14 12.22 19.51
N SER A 794 -12.15 13.00 19.13
CA SER A 794 -11.00 12.50 18.35
C SER A 794 -9.98 11.87 19.30
N CYS A 795 -9.84 10.55 19.30
CA CYS A 795 -8.94 9.84 20.21
C CYS A 795 -8.50 8.47 19.65
N GLY A 796 -7.34 8.00 20.10
CA GLY A 796 -6.84 6.68 19.73
C GLY A 796 -7.28 5.57 20.69
N PRO A 797 -7.42 4.33 20.22
CA PRO A 797 -7.83 3.21 21.05
C PRO A 797 -6.76 2.89 22.11
N ASN A 798 -7.18 2.71 23.34
CA ASN A 798 -6.28 2.40 24.46
C ASN A 798 -5.08 3.36 24.54
N ASN A 799 -5.31 4.66 24.31
CA ASN A 799 -4.27 5.68 24.35
C ASN A 799 -3.65 5.80 25.75
N VAL A 800 -2.41 6.26 25.79
CA VAL A 800 -1.62 6.33 27.04
C VAL A 800 -2.15 7.37 28.04
N PHE A 801 -2.92 8.34 27.54
CA PHE A 801 -3.50 9.42 28.36
C PHE A 801 -4.81 9.01 29.02
N GLY A 802 -5.43 7.90 28.58
CA GLY A 802 -6.74 7.45 29.03
C GLY A 802 -7.89 8.35 28.56
N PHE A 803 -7.72 9.06 27.45
CA PHE A 803 -8.73 9.95 26.87
C PHE A 803 -9.75 9.19 26.00
N PRO A 804 -11.05 9.61 25.99
CA PRO A 804 -11.67 10.54 26.93
C PRO A 804 -11.72 9.96 28.35
N THR A 805 -11.51 10.81 29.36
CA THR A 805 -11.54 10.36 30.75
C THR A 805 -12.96 10.00 31.20
N PRO A 806 -13.15 9.06 32.13
CA PRO A 806 -14.49 8.70 32.64
C PRO A 806 -15.27 9.92 33.17
N ASP A 807 -14.60 10.83 33.87
CA ASP A 807 -15.22 12.04 34.43
C ASP A 807 -15.81 12.95 33.35
N VAL A 808 -15.18 13.00 32.17
CA VAL A 808 -15.68 13.78 31.02
C VAL A 808 -16.87 13.08 30.37
N LEU A 809 -16.81 11.77 30.21
CA LEU A 809 -17.93 10.98 29.68
C LEU A 809 -19.15 11.07 30.59
N ASP A 810 -18.96 11.05 31.92
CA ASP A 810 -20.02 11.23 32.90
C ASP A 810 -20.66 12.64 32.81
N ARG A 811 -19.85 13.68 32.52
CA ARG A 811 -20.39 15.03 32.32
C ARG A 811 -21.27 15.11 31.07
N TYR A 812 -20.84 14.48 29.95
CA TYR A 812 -21.66 14.42 28.75
C TYR A 812 -22.95 13.63 28.97
N ALA A 813 -22.88 12.49 29.65
CA ALA A 813 -24.05 11.66 29.97
C ALA A 813 -25.05 12.41 30.86
N LYS A 814 -24.59 13.12 31.91
CA LYS A 814 -25.42 13.94 32.79
C LYS A 814 -26.06 15.11 32.06
N ALA A 815 -25.44 15.62 31.02
CA ALA A 815 -25.97 16.68 30.15
C ALA A 815 -26.89 16.17 29.03
N GLY A 816 -27.10 14.85 28.92
CA GLY A 816 -27.91 14.23 27.85
C GLY A 816 -27.29 14.29 26.45
N ILE A 817 -25.98 14.45 26.34
CA ILE A 817 -25.26 14.66 25.10
C ILE A 817 -24.86 13.31 24.50
N SER A 818 -25.15 13.11 23.20
CA SER A 818 -24.70 11.95 22.44
C SER A 818 -23.19 12.04 22.14
N VAL A 819 -22.44 10.94 22.36
CA VAL A 819 -20.98 10.91 22.20
C VAL A 819 -20.58 9.95 21.10
N LEU A 820 -19.89 10.48 20.08
CA LEU A 820 -19.24 9.71 19.01
C LEU A 820 -17.71 9.73 19.21
N ARG A 821 -17.03 8.62 18.92
CA ARG A 821 -15.58 8.49 19.18
C ARG A 821 -14.88 7.89 17.97
N THR A 822 -13.78 8.53 17.52
CA THR A 822 -13.04 8.02 16.34
C THR A 822 -12.41 6.65 16.58
N ASP A 823 -12.04 6.28 17.81
CA ASP A 823 -11.50 4.97 18.14
C ASP A 823 -12.54 3.84 18.05
N LYS A 824 -13.83 4.15 18.21
CA LYS A 824 -14.96 3.21 18.12
C LYS A 824 -15.63 3.25 16.74
N ASN A 825 -15.98 4.45 16.28
CA ASN A 825 -16.77 4.68 15.06
C ASN A 825 -15.91 4.84 13.79
N GLY A 826 -14.58 4.93 13.90
CA GLY A 826 -13.69 5.34 12.79
C GLY A 826 -13.87 6.81 12.47
N ALA A 827 -13.65 7.21 11.22
CA ALA A 827 -13.97 8.57 10.78
C ALA A 827 -15.45 8.86 11.01
N VAL A 828 -15.73 10.01 11.62
CA VAL A 828 -17.11 10.48 11.85
C VAL A 828 -17.41 11.55 10.82
N ILE A 829 -18.38 11.28 9.95
CA ILE A 829 -18.81 12.17 8.87
C ILE A 829 -20.16 12.76 9.25
N ILE A 830 -20.24 14.07 9.26
CA ILE A 830 -21.45 14.83 9.55
C ILE A 830 -21.78 15.68 8.32
N ARG A 831 -23.00 15.57 7.84
CA ARG A 831 -23.55 16.37 6.74
C ARG A 831 -24.75 17.14 7.20
N THR A 832 -24.88 18.36 6.73
CA THR A 832 -26.07 19.18 6.96
C THR A 832 -26.43 20.00 5.75
N ASP A 833 -27.73 20.11 5.48
CA ASP A 833 -28.34 21.01 4.50
C ASP A 833 -28.64 22.38 5.10
N GLY A 834 -28.32 22.61 6.38
CA GLY A 834 -28.60 23.80 7.16
C GLY A 834 -29.82 23.69 8.06
N GLU A 835 -30.62 22.63 7.93
CA GLU A 835 -31.79 22.33 8.77
C GLU A 835 -31.69 20.95 9.42
N ASN A 836 -31.22 19.96 8.66
CA ASN A 836 -31.10 18.56 9.08
C ASN A 836 -29.64 18.14 9.23
N ILE A 837 -29.38 17.17 10.12
CA ILE A 837 -28.06 16.60 10.34
C ILE A 837 -28.10 15.11 10.01
N GLU A 838 -27.24 14.67 9.09
CA GLU A 838 -26.96 13.26 8.80
C GLU A 838 -25.59 12.90 9.40
N ILE A 839 -25.53 11.81 10.18
CA ILE A 839 -24.30 11.34 10.82
C ILE A 839 -23.97 9.92 10.37
N LYS A 840 -22.71 9.72 10.01
CA LYS A 840 -22.20 8.41 9.60
C LYS A 840 -20.84 8.13 10.24
N GLY A 841 -20.76 7.07 11.06
CA GLY A 841 -19.49 6.47 11.43
C GLY A 841 -18.99 5.59 10.30
N TRP A 842 -17.70 5.64 9.98
CA TRP A 842 -17.11 4.76 8.95
C TRP A 842 -17.07 3.29 9.38
N LYS A 843 -16.91 3.05 10.66
CA LYS A 843 -17.05 1.74 11.30
C LYS A 843 -18.40 1.71 12.00
N PRO A 844 -19.38 0.90 11.54
CA PRO A 844 -20.65 0.77 12.27
C PRO A 844 -20.36 0.27 13.69
N GLU A 845 -21.08 0.81 14.67
CA GLU A 845 -21.02 0.33 16.05
C GLU A 845 -21.21 -1.20 16.04
N ALA A 846 -20.21 -1.93 16.53
CA ALA A 846 -20.43 -3.30 16.92
C ALA A 846 -21.49 -3.23 18.02
N ALA A 847 -22.68 -3.79 17.77
CA ALA A 847 -23.73 -3.90 18.76
C ALA A 847 -23.07 -4.36 20.09
N ASP A 848 -23.25 -3.61 21.14
CA ASP A 848 -22.65 -3.84 22.46
C ASP A 848 -22.92 -5.28 22.91
N GLN A 849 -22.03 -6.20 22.62
CA GLN A 849 -22.02 -7.58 23.16
C GLN A 849 -21.37 -7.63 24.57
N ASP A 850 -20.95 -6.48 25.11
CA ASP A 850 -20.23 -6.43 26.40
C ASP A 850 -21.12 -6.18 27.62
N ASN A 851 -22.47 -6.07 27.48
CA ASN A 851 -23.37 -5.83 28.61
C ASN A 851 -24.11 -7.07 29.16
N SER A 852 -23.69 -8.31 28.79
CA SER A 852 -24.33 -9.53 29.31
C SER A 852 -23.56 -10.27 30.42
N ASN A 853 -22.49 -9.67 30.99
CA ASN A 853 -21.77 -10.26 32.12
C ASN A 853 -21.63 -9.27 33.31
N SER A 854 -22.72 -8.68 33.75
CA SER A 854 -22.86 -8.24 35.14
C SER A 854 -23.33 -9.46 35.96
N PRO A 855 -22.58 -9.91 37.00
CA PRO A 855 -23.10 -10.95 37.89
C PRO A 855 -24.30 -10.41 38.62
N SER A 856 -25.47 -11.03 38.43
CA SER A 856 -26.62 -10.87 39.31
C SER A 856 -26.18 -11.07 40.75
N LYS A 857 -26.27 -10.03 41.54
CA LYS A 857 -26.25 -10.19 43.00
C LYS A 857 -27.45 -11.06 43.37
N SER A 858 -27.18 -12.29 43.78
CA SER A 858 -28.12 -13.12 44.49
C SER A 858 -28.40 -12.44 45.81
N GLU A 859 -29.59 -11.91 46.00
CA GLU A 859 -30.18 -11.73 47.31
C GLU A 859 -30.41 -13.13 47.90
N ASP A 860 -29.77 -13.39 49.00
CA ASP A 860 -30.11 -14.51 49.88
C ASP A 860 -30.67 -13.93 51.19
N PRO A 861 -31.65 -14.65 51.86
CA PRO A 861 -32.63 -14.15 52.82
C PRO A 861 -32.06 -13.79 54.21
#